data_b2c136d8a2ee7eebe7013c22d97d6cf4
#
_entry.id   b2c136d8a2ee7eebe7013c22d97d6cf4
#
_cell.length_a   1.000
_cell.length_b   1.000
_cell.length_c   1.000
_cell.angle_alpha   90.00
_cell.angle_beta   90.00
_cell.angle_gamma   90.00
#
_symmetry.space_group_name_H-M   'P 1'
#
loop_
_entity.id
_entity.type
_entity.pdbx_description
1 polymer ?
#
loop_
_entity_poly.entity_id
_entity_poly.type
_entity_poly.pdbx_seq_one_letter_code
_entity_poly.pdbx_strand_id
1 'polypeptide(L)'
;MIFARYAVTLALCASTSTAFVAPKNAGHGVQVVASSERVVSPLMTSTLSKPETETSEPSVMRPPINLKWDKIAEQLVNVFGYSQTEVDMYAGEVDNSKETLMNIYKALQLNRGFENACNQQYMQGKIRGFMHLDNGQESIPALLDYAIKNGDKKYSYYREHTHALASGVDGGAIMAELFMKETGTCKGAGGSMHIFDKPTYFQGGWALVSEQLPYAAGAAKSILLDRKLGISDNEKYEKHDVAPPSDDDRISVVFVGEGGAQNGRTAELLNSAAKDNLPLLLVVIDNGRAINTYTGDVATNGAVYQQGIHYGVPGLLVDGQDAADVAKGGKAVIDYVRSGKGPAILQVHTYRFNGHSPADPEHERGRKEEKAWARVEQDPIKIFEDKYTANGVFTEDELKEMKKQVLADVKAMVKFADESPMPPVELAKQLEYPDAPDTDYNLKPAPAFADAVNARTISPEQMATVTAHIEMLRNKAKAGDISIGDAINLAIHEEMLRDPTTTIHAEDLQAGSSYDIPKLTQQTYGQIRAADEIIDEGHFIGKALGEGMNGYRPIVELMNTNFGIFGMAELSSAGNTYATTGGQFDMPMTIVGAGGTAPNQSLGAEHSQPFHAYVMGIPGLKICTAASPAAAYGITKSMIRDNGPCFLFAPVKMMKEAKGTVDLDVCAPLNKAALLHKASDASVAGGKAVTVLTYLHGVKEAQLVTDEIMAEGFDIDLIELRSLKPLDMDTIRKSLERTHKVAILDESTLTGGVGATISARISEELFDLLDAPVRRLCMDDAPVPYASSMEVAVVKRGSDLVKGVFDLITKKY
;
A
#
# COMPACT_ATOMS: atom_id res chain seq x y z
N MET A 1 -24.78 -41.31 14.97
CA MET A 1 -25.91 -41.21 15.90
C MET A 1 -25.62 -39.96 16.72
N ILE A 2 -26.24 -38.86 16.62
CA ILE A 2 -27.65 -38.50 16.48
C ILE A 2 -27.72 -37.21 15.66
N PHE A 3 -28.42 -37.26 14.51
CA PHE A 3 -29.04 -36.12 13.88
C PHE A 3 -30.45 -36.00 14.42
N ALA A 4 -30.92 -34.82 14.75
CA ALA A 4 -32.30 -34.42 14.55
C ALA A 4 -32.63 -33.00 15.04
N ARG A 5 -33.10 -32.20 14.04
CA ARG A 5 -34.31 -31.33 14.13
C ARG A 5 -34.24 -30.02 14.94
N TYR A 6 -34.34 -28.90 14.18
CA TYR A 6 -35.45 -27.95 14.42
C TYR A 6 -35.68 -27.13 13.10
N ALA A 7 -36.79 -27.44 12.46
CA ALA A 7 -37.51 -26.58 11.54
C ALA A 7 -38.78 -26.12 12.27
N VAL A 8 -39.14 -24.87 12.17
CA VAL A 8 -40.47 -24.25 12.46
C VAL A 8 -40.20 -22.73 12.50
N THR A 9 -40.86 -21.77 11.90
CA THR A 9 -42.10 -21.63 11.14
C THR A 9 -42.11 -20.23 10.58
N LEU A 10 -42.38 -20.07 9.31
CA LEU A 10 -42.82 -18.80 8.70
C LEU A 10 -44.29 -18.59 9.07
N ALA A 11 -44.63 -17.41 9.55
CA ALA A 11 -46.01 -16.96 9.56
C ALA A 11 -46.08 -15.48 9.15
N LEU A 12 -46.84 -15.29 8.09
CA LEU A 12 -47.30 -14.01 7.50
C LEU A 12 -47.88 -13.04 8.53
N CYS A 13 -47.61 -11.77 8.35
CA CYS A 13 -48.63 -10.73 8.52
C CYS A 13 -48.50 -9.68 7.39
N ALA A 14 -49.48 -9.61 6.58
CA ALA A 14 -49.69 -8.59 5.56
C ALA A 14 -50.52 -7.43 6.13
N SER A 15 -50.39 -6.29 5.48
CA SER A 15 -51.28 -5.12 5.44
C SER A 15 -51.27 -4.14 6.63
N THR A 16 -50.83 -2.91 6.38
CA THR A 16 -51.79 -1.80 6.10
C THR A 16 -51.00 -0.56 5.65
N SER A 17 -51.35 -0.08 4.50
CA SER A 17 -51.02 1.20 3.92
C SER A 17 -51.66 2.35 4.70
N THR A 18 -50.91 3.37 5.08
CA THR A 18 -51.45 4.71 5.33
C THR A 18 -50.59 5.75 4.61
N ALA A 19 -51.23 6.40 3.68
CA ALA A 19 -50.75 7.55 2.95
C ALA A 19 -50.55 8.76 3.86
N PHE A 20 -49.40 9.41 3.76
CA PHE A 20 -49.19 10.73 4.34
C PHE A 20 -49.32 11.80 3.25
N VAL A 21 -50.27 12.70 3.47
CA VAL A 21 -50.55 13.87 2.64
C VAL A 21 -49.52 14.95 2.93
N ALA A 22 -48.94 15.51 1.84
CA ALA A 22 -48.10 16.71 1.92
C ALA A 22 -48.93 17.98 1.90
N PRO A 23 -48.59 19.03 2.66
CA PRO A 23 -49.18 20.35 2.48
C PRO A 23 -48.46 21.15 1.40
N LYS A 24 -49.28 21.78 0.53
CA LYS A 24 -48.87 22.82 -0.44
C LYS A 24 -48.75 24.18 0.28
N ASN A 25 -47.79 24.95 -0.16
CA ASN A 25 -47.62 26.42 -0.36
C ASN A 25 -46.31 26.91 0.25
N ALA A 26 -45.48 27.62 -0.48
CA ALA A 26 -45.61 28.90 -1.13
C ALA A 26 -44.29 29.21 -1.89
N GLY A 27 -44.42 29.85 -3.03
CA GLY A 27 -43.29 30.09 -3.92
C GLY A 27 -42.40 31.25 -3.52
N HIS A 28 -41.18 31.18 -3.99
CA HIS A 28 -40.38 32.34 -4.39
C HIS A 28 -39.50 31.91 -5.57
N GLY A 29 -39.69 32.60 -6.68
CA GLY A 29 -38.95 32.37 -7.90
C GLY A 29 -37.50 32.86 -7.80
N VAL A 30 -36.60 32.05 -8.24
CA VAL A 30 -35.22 32.46 -8.58
C VAL A 30 -35.09 32.21 -10.09
N GLN A 31 -34.89 33.29 -10.85
CA GLN A 31 -34.51 33.24 -12.25
C GLN A 31 -33.12 32.66 -12.39
N VAL A 32 -33.02 31.51 -13.08
CA VAL A 32 -31.73 30.98 -13.55
C VAL A 32 -31.49 31.55 -14.94
N VAL A 33 -30.47 32.36 -15.09
CA VAL A 33 -29.99 32.85 -16.37
C VAL A 33 -29.27 31.70 -17.06
N ALA A 34 -29.79 31.27 -18.20
CA ALA A 34 -29.15 30.31 -19.07
C ALA A 34 -28.02 30.99 -19.86
N SER A 35 -26.82 30.49 -19.79
CA SER A 35 -25.74 30.82 -20.72
C SER A 35 -24.99 29.58 -21.16
N SER A 36 -24.84 29.50 -22.46
CA SER A 36 -23.95 28.68 -23.29
C SER A 36 -24.30 27.20 -23.50
N GLU A 37 -24.84 27.00 -24.68
CA GLU A 37 -24.95 25.71 -25.37
C GLU A 37 -23.56 25.04 -25.51
N ARG A 38 -23.41 23.89 -24.88
CA ARG A 38 -22.46 22.87 -25.32
C ARG A 38 -23.23 21.83 -26.11
N VAL A 39 -22.84 21.68 -27.34
CA VAL A 39 -23.32 20.65 -28.26
C VAL A 39 -22.92 19.30 -27.66
N VAL A 40 -23.89 18.60 -27.09
CA VAL A 40 -23.76 17.20 -26.70
C VAL A 40 -24.12 16.37 -27.93
N SER A 41 -23.16 15.71 -28.53
CA SER A 41 -23.43 14.71 -29.58
C SER A 41 -24.38 13.62 -29.04
N PRO A 42 -25.30 13.12 -29.80
CA PRO A 42 -26.23 12.09 -29.37
C PRO A 42 -25.45 10.78 -29.17
N LEU A 43 -25.30 10.37 -27.92
CA LEU A 43 -24.92 9.01 -27.54
C LEU A 43 -25.96 8.06 -28.14
N MET A 44 -25.52 7.13 -28.97
CA MET A 44 -26.32 5.99 -29.42
C MET A 44 -26.88 5.26 -28.19
N THR A 45 -28.17 5.43 -27.93
CA THR A 45 -28.92 4.54 -27.07
C THR A 45 -29.14 3.23 -27.85
N SER A 46 -28.18 2.30 -27.73
CA SER A 46 -28.46 0.92 -28.05
C SER A 46 -29.39 0.40 -26.94
N THR A 47 -30.62 0.11 -27.29
CA THR A 47 -31.57 -0.65 -26.46
C THR A 47 -30.93 -2.00 -26.14
N LEU A 48 -30.40 -2.12 -24.93
CA LEU A 48 -30.01 -3.40 -24.35
C LEU A 48 -31.29 -4.24 -24.16
N SER A 49 -31.60 -5.11 -25.11
CA SER A 49 -32.49 -6.24 -24.86
C SER A 49 -31.78 -7.16 -23.87
N LYS A 50 -32.43 -7.44 -22.73
CA LYS A 50 -31.96 -8.51 -21.84
C LYS A 50 -31.86 -9.79 -22.65
N PRO A 51 -30.76 -10.55 -22.56
CA PRO A 51 -30.73 -11.85 -23.18
C PRO A 51 -31.77 -12.74 -22.50
N GLU A 52 -32.61 -13.38 -23.29
CA GLU A 52 -33.48 -14.46 -22.83
C GLU A 52 -32.60 -15.57 -22.22
N THR A 53 -32.97 -16.05 -21.06
CA THR A 53 -32.34 -17.17 -20.38
C THR A 53 -32.59 -18.45 -21.18
N GLU A 54 -31.81 -18.64 -22.22
CA GLU A 54 -31.64 -20.00 -22.78
C GLU A 54 -30.72 -20.77 -21.80
N THR A 55 -31.19 -21.90 -21.34
CA THR A 55 -30.40 -22.93 -20.68
C THR A 55 -29.38 -23.45 -21.69
N SER A 56 -28.26 -22.77 -21.85
CA SER A 56 -27.20 -23.13 -22.76
C SER A 56 -26.24 -24.11 -22.10
N GLU A 57 -25.88 -25.11 -22.85
CA GLU A 57 -24.76 -26.01 -22.55
C GLU A 57 -23.46 -25.22 -22.25
N PRO A 58 -22.65 -25.62 -21.27
CA PRO A 58 -21.45 -24.90 -20.88
C PRO A 58 -20.29 -25.14 -21.82
N SER A 59 -20.21 -24.46 -22.94
CA SER A 59 -18.97 -24.35 -23.71
C SER A 59 -18.90 -23.01 -24.42
N VAL A 60 -18.68 -21.97 -23.66
CA VAL A 60 -18.35 -20.70 -24.30
C VAL A 60 -16.84 -20.66 -24.48
N MET A 61 -16.37 -21.09 -25.64
CA MET A 61 -15.05 -20.72 -26.13
C MET A 61 -15.02 -19.18 -26.20
N ARG A 62 -14.05 -18.55 -25.58
CA ARG A 62 -13.85 -17.13 -25.75
C ARG A 62 -13.45 -16.87 -27.20
N PRO A 63 -14.26 -16.19 -28.02
CA PRO A 63 -13.88 -15.94 -29.40
C PRO A 63 -12.68 -14.96 -29.41
N PRO A 64 -11.75 -15.15 -30.36
CA PRO A 64 -10.75 -14.15 -30.65
C PRO A 64 -11.46 -12.85 -31.06
N ILE A 65 -10.93 -11.71 -30.63
CA ILE A 65 -11.56 -10.43 -31.03
C ILE A 65 -11.26 -10.05 -32.48
N ASN A 66 -10.26 -10.71 -33.10
CA ASN A 66 -9.79 -10.43 -34.45
C ASN A 66 -9.65 -8.94 -34.77
N LEU A 67 -9.14 -8.18 -33.79
CA LEU A 67 -8.97 -6.75 -33.89
C LEU A 67 -7.69 -6.46 -34.71
N LYS A 68 -7.90 -6.12 -35.98
CA LYS A 68 -6.82 -5.81 -36.90
C LYS A 68 -6.30 -4.38 -36.69
N TRP A 69 -5.12 -4.13 -37.21
CA TRP A 69 -4.41 -2.86 -37.09
C TRP A 69 -5.26 -1.63 -37.51
N ASP A 70 -6.07 -1.74 -38.55
CA ASP A 70 -6.95 -0.65 -38.99
C ASP A 70 -7.91 -0.17 -37.90
N LYS A 71 -8.41 -1.07 -37.08
CA LYS A 71 -9.28 -0.75 -35.93
C LYS A 71 -8.52 -0.21 -34.72
N ILE A 72 -7.30 -0.65 -34.53
CA ILE A 72 -6.39 -0.07 -33.53
C ILE A 72 -6.02 1.35 -33.94
N ALA A 73 -5.67 1.56 -35.21
CA ALA A 73 -5.36 2.86 -35.80
C ALA A 73 -6.53 3.85 -35.66
N GLU A 74 -7.77 3.40 -35.93
CA GLU A 74 -8.98 4.19 -35.73
C GLU A 74 -9.15 4.66 -34.27
N GLN A 75 -8.87 3.79 -33.28
CA GLN A 75 -8.91 4.19 -31.87
C GLN A 75 -7.80 5.20 -31.53
N LEU A 76 -6.58 5.01 -32.06
CA LEU A 76 -5.47 5.97 -31.83
C LEU A 76 -5.81 7.36 -32.36
N VAL A 77 -6.45 7.46 -33.52
CA VAL A 77 -6.91 8.74 -34.08
C VAL A 77 -8.06 9.32 -33.26
N ASN A 78 -9.12 8.54 -33.00
CA ASN A 78 -10.37 9.06 -32.45
C ASN A 78 -10.33 9.27 -30.92
N VAL A 79 -9.56 8.46 -30.18
CA VAL A 79 -9.53 8.50 -28.72
C VAL A 79 -8.27 9.21 -28.20
N PHE A 80 -7.12 8.95 -28.82
CA PHE A 80 -5.83 9.53 -28.39
C PHE A 80 -5.48 10.83 -29.12
N GLY A 81 -6.18 11.14 -30.21
CA GLY A 81 -5.99 12.37 -30.99
C GLY A 81 -4.71 12.37 -31.83
N TYR A 82 -4.17 11.21 -32.17
CA TYR A 82 -3.07 11.09 -33.11
C TYR A 82 -3.51 11.43 -34.54
N SER A 83 -2.62 12.02 -35.31
CA SER A 83 -2.80 12.14 -36.76
C SER A 83 -2.58 10.79 -37.44
N GLN A 84 -3.14 10.60 -38.62
CA GLN A 84 -2.90 9.38 -39.42
C GLN A 84 -1.40 9.18 -39.69
N THR A 85 -0.65 10.27 -39.94
CA THR A 85 0.81 10.20 -40.18
C THR A 85 1.57 9.65 -38.99
N GLU A 86 1.20 10.04 -37.75
CA GLU A 86 1.81 9.48 -36.52
C GLU A 86 1.46 8.01 -36.36
N VAL A 87 0.21 7.62 -36.63
CA VAL A 87 -0.21 6.21 -36.59
C VAL A 87 0.54 5.36 -37.61
N ASP A 88 0.73 5.88 -38.84
CA ASP A 88 1.51 5.22 -39.90
C ASP A 88 2.99 5.10 -39.52
N MET A 89 3.54 6.08 -38.77
CA MET A 89 4.90 5.99 -38.24
C MET A 89 5.07 4.85 -37.25
N TYR A 90 4.17 4.68 -36.28
CA TYR A 90 4.21 3.55 -35.33
C TYR A 90 4.12 2.21 -36.05
N ALA A 91 3.27 2.10 -37.06
CA ALA A 91 3.21 0.91 -37.89
C ALA A 91 4.53 0.63 -38.62
N GLY A 92 5.10 1.68 -39.22
CA GLY A 92 6.35 1.59 -39.99
C GLY A 92 7.58 1.25 -39.14
N GLU A 93 7.68 1.72 -37.93
CA GLU A 93 8.78 1.40 -37.00
C GLU A 93 8.89 -0.09 -36.72
N VAL A 94 7.77 -0.80 -36.62
CA VAL A 94 7.73 -2.24 -36.40
C VAL A 94 7.79 -3.00 -37.71
N ASP A 95 6.87 -2.74 -38.64
CA ASP A 95 6.66 -3.58 -39.82
C ASP A 95 7.81 -3.49 -40.84
N ASN A 96 8.57 -2.37 -40.89
CA ASN A 96 9.68 -2.17 -41.80
C ASN A 96 11.06 -2.49 -41.19
N SER A 97 11.13 -2.93 -39.93
CA SER A 97 12.38 -3.26 -39.25
C SER A 97 12.48 -4.75 -38.95
N LYS A 98 13.27 -5.47 -39.75
CA LYS A 98 13.58 -6.88 -39.51
C LYS A 98 14.21 -7.08 -38.13
N GLU A 99 15.05 -6.13 -37.67
CA GLU A 99 15.70 -6.17 -36.36
C GLU A 99 14.66 -6.09 -35.22
N THR A 100 13.74 -5.11 -35.29
CA THR A 100 12.64 -4.97 -34.32
C THR A 100 11.80 -6.23 -34.24
N LEU A 101 11.38 -6.77 -35.39
CA LEU A 101 10.60 -8.00 -35.46
C LEU A 101 11.37 -9.19 -34.88
N MET A 102 12.70 -9.27 -35.12
CA MET A 102 13.53 -10.36 -34.55
C MET A 102 13.62 -10.23 -33.02
N ASN A 103 13.73 -9.01 -32.47
CA ASN A 103 13.75 -8.79 -31.04
C ASN A 103 12.41 -9.15 -30.39
N ILE A 104 11.28 -8.77 -31.01
CA ILE A 104 9.94 -9.20 -30.58
C ILE A 104 9.86 -10.75 -30.57
N TYR A 105 10.28 -11.40 -31.62
CA TYR A 105 10.28 -12.87 -31.70
C TYR A 105 11.16 -13.53 -30.63
N LYS A 106 12.35 -12.96 -30.40
CA LYS A 106 13.24 -13.41 -29.32
C LYS A 106 12.57 -13.30 -27.96
N ALA A 107 11.90 -12.17 -27.67
CA ALA A 107 11.17 -11.97 -26.42
C ALA A 107 10.03 -12.98 -26.26
N LEU A 108 9.24 -13.24 -27.32
CA LEU A 108 8.19 -14.26 -27.30
C LEU A 108 8.75 -15.64 -26.95
N GLN A 109 9.84 -16.06 -27.61
CA GLN A 109 10.47 -17.36 -27.38
C GLN A 109 11.11 -17.47 -26.00
N LEU A 110 11.75 -16.39 -25.52
CA LEU A 110 12.38 -16.36 -24.21
C LEU A 110 11.34 -16.51 -23.08
N ASN A 111 10.25 -15.77 -23.17
CA ASN A 111 9.18 -15.84 -22.18
C ASN A 111 8.51 -17.23 -22.17
N ARG A 112 8.18 -17.79 -23.33
CA ARG A 112 7.65 -19.15 -23.43
C ARG A 112 8.62 -20.19 -22.90
N GLY A 113 9.91 -20.09 -23.26
CA GLY A 113 10.97 -21.00 -22.84
C GLY A 113 11.19 -20.97 -21.33
N PHE A 114 11.21 -19.76 -20.74
CA PHE A 114 11.39 -19.55 -19.30
C PHE A 114 10.23 -20.16 -18.50
N GLU A 115 8.98 -19.86 -18.88
CA GLU A 115 7.79 -20.39 -18.19
C GLU A 115 7.66 -21.91 -18.31
N ASN A 116 8.05 -22.47 -19.46
CA ASN A 116 8.11 -23.92 -19.62
C ASN A 116 9.16 -24.55 -18.70
N ALA A 117 10.33 -23.89 -18.52
CA ALA A 117 11.33 -24.32 -17.59
C ALA A 117 10.83 -24.20 -16.13
N CYS A 118 10.17 -23.11 -15.76
CA CYS A 118 9.53 -22.96 -14.45
C CYS A 118 8.56 -24.09 -14.15
N ASN A 119 7.67 -24.43 -15.10
CA ASN A 119 6.74 -25.54 -14.95
C ASN A 119 7.46 -26.88 -14.75
N GLN A 120 8.52 -27.14 -15.54
CA GLN A 120 9.31 -28.36 -15.41
C GLN A 120 9.98 -28.46 -14.03
N GLN A 121 10.56 -27.35 -13.53
CA GLN A 121 11.21 -27.31 -12.23
C GLN A 121 10.22 -27.39 -11.06
N TYR A 122 9.01 -26.88 -11.23
CA TYR A 122 7.91 -27.05 -10.28
C TYR A 122 7.49 -28.52 -10.18
N MET A 123 7.32 -29.21 -11.31
CA MET A 123 6.99 -30.64 -11.35
C MET A 123 8.09 -31.52 -10.74
N GLN A 124 9.34 -31.06 -10.72
CA GLN A 124 10.47 -31.71 -10.05
C GLN A 124 10.57 -31.36 -8.56
N GLY A 125 9.69 -30.50 -8.05
CA GLY A 125 9.66 -30.08 -6.64
C GLY A 125 10.75 -29.09 -6.23
N LYS A 126 11.47 -28.51 -7.17
CA LYS A 126 12.48 -27.48 -6.93
C LYS A 126 11.84 -26.09 -6.68
N ILE A 127 10.77 -25.78 -7.40
CA ILE A 127 9.92 -24.61 -7.14
C ILE A 127 8.76 -25.06 -6.27
N ARG A 128 8.46 -24.29 -5.23
CA ARG A 128 7.40 -24.59 -4.25
C ARG A 128 6.44 -23.42 -4.06
N GLY A 129 5.32 -23.71 -3.39
CA GLY A 129 4.29 -22.70 -3.13
C GLY A 129 3.39 -22.46 -4.36
N PHE A 130 2.78 -21.28 -4.41
CA PHE A 130 1.95 -20.89 -5.53
C PHE A 130 2.82 -20.30 -6.64
N MET A 131 2.65 -20.80 -7.85
CA MET A 131 3.31 -20.32 -9.05
C MET A 131 2.28 -20.08 -10.15
N HIS A 132 2.44 -19.03 -10.93
CA HIS A 132 1.48 -18.63 -11.95
C HIS A 132 2.18 -18.42 -13.29
N LEU A 133 1.92 -19.29 -14.24
CA LEU A 133 2.57 -19.30 -15.55
C LEU A 133 1.86 -18.36 -16.53
N ASP A 134 2.63 -17.65 -17.33
CA ASP A 134 2.16 -16.63 -18.29
C ASP A 134 2.05 -17.13 -19.74
N ASN A 135 2.14 -18.43 -19.96
CA ASN A 135 2.07 -19.03 -21.30
C ASN A 135 0.77 -18.66 -22.03
N GLY A 136 0.90 -18.15 -23.25
CA GLY A 136 -0.17 -17.69 -24.13
C GLY A 136 -0.35 -16.17 -24.12
N GLN A 137 0.34 -15.45 -23.23
CA GLN A 137 0.25 -14.00 -23.04
C GLN A 137 1.58 -13.27 -23.36
N GLU A 138 2.47 -13.90 -24.10
CA GLU A 138 3.86 -13.48 -24.33
C GLU A 138 4.01 -12.16 -25.10
N SER A 139 2.96 -11.70 -25.77
CA SER A 139 2.96 -10.39 -26.46
C SER A 139 3.11 -9.20 -25.51
N ILE A 140 2.67 -9.34 -24.25
CA ILE A 140 2.77 -8.28 -23.25
C ILE A 140 4.21 -8.07 -22.81
N PRO A 141 4.95 -9.10 -22.35
CA PRO A 141 6.37 -8.93 -22.07
C PRO A 141 7.19 -8.54 -23.32
N ALA A 142 6.80 -8.98 -24.52
CA ALA A 142 7.45 -8.51 -25.75
C ALA A 142 7.25 -7.00 -26.00
N LEU A 143 6.08 -6.43 -25.65
CA LEU A 143 5.86 -4.99 -25.64
C LEU A 143 6.74 -4.28 -24.62
N LEU A 144 6.88 -4.85 -23.41
CA LEU A 144 7.74 -4.27 -22.36
C LEU A 144 9.20 -4.19 -22.83
N ASP A 145 9.74 -5.28 -23.35
CA ASP A 145 11.12 -5.31 -23.89
C ASP A 145 11.32 -4.28 -25.02
N TYR A 146 10.29 -4.07 -25.85
CA TYR A 146 10.36 -3.16 -26.99
C TYR A 146 10.23 -1.68 -26.61
N ALA A 147 9.31 -1.32 -25.71
CA ALA A 147 8.86 0.07 -25.56
C ALA A 147 9.14 0.70 -24.18
N ILE A 148 9.42 -0.11 -23.16
CA ILE A 148 9.70 0.39 -21.81
C ILE A 148 11.18 0.75 -21.71
N LYS A 149 11.44 1.91 -21.11
CA LYS A 149 12.80 2.45 -20.91
C LYS A 149 13.33 2.09 -19.52
N ASN A 150 14.66 2.08 -19.42
CA ASN A 150 15.28 2.06 -18.09
C ASN A 150 14.89 3.32 -17.31
N GLY A 151 14.51 3.16 -16.03
CA GLY A 151 14.00 4.23 -15.18
C GLY A 151 12.47 4.27 -15.09
N ASP A 152 11.73 3.67 -16.04
CA ASP A 152 10.28 3.50 -15.89
C ASP A 152 9.98 2.58 -14.72
N LYS A 153 9.01 2.95 -13.88
CA LYS A 153 8.63 2.19 -12.70
C LYS A 153 7.58 1.13 -13.09
N LYS A 154 7.85 -0.15 -12.81
CA LYS A 154 7.00 -1.25 -13.25
C LYS A 154 6.45 -2.01 -12.04
N TYR A 155 5.11 -2.05 -11.93
CA TYR A 155 4.36 -2.80 -10.92
C TYR A 155 3.58 -3.91 -11.57
N SER A 156 3.82 -5.15 -11.16
CA SER A 156 3.12 -6.31 -11.68
C SER A 156 2.22 -6.96 -10.63
N TYR A 157 1.51 -7.98 -11.05
CA TYR A 157 0.71 -8.84 -10.19
C TYR A 157 1.39 -10.21 -10.10
N TYR A 158 0.81 -11.15 -9.39
CA TYR A 158 1.41 -12.45 -9.07
C TYR A 158 1.86 -13.32 -10.28
N ARG A 159 1.54 -12.95 -11.54
CA ARG A 159 1.96 -13.61 -12.79
C ARG A 159 3.02 -12.76 -13.49
N GLU A 160 4.20 -12.71 -12.92
CA GLU A 160 5.14 -11.63 -13.19
C GLU A 160 6.49 -12.05 -13.75
N HIS A 161 6.80 -13.37 -13.78
CA HIS A 161 8.14 -13.84 -14.19
C HIS A 161 8.61 -13.24 -15.50
N THR A 162 7.73 -13.26 -16.50
CA THR A 162 8.03 -12.75 -17.84
C THR A 162 8.05 -11.24 -17.91
N HIS A 163 7.26 -10.55 -17.06
CA HIS A 163 7.31 -9.09 -16.94
C HIS A 163 8.63 -8.63 -16.32
N ALA A 164 9.12 -9.33 -15.29
CA ALA A 164 10.42 -9.07 -14.69
C ALA A 164 11.54 -9.31 -15.70
N LEU A 165 11.51 -10.44 -16.39
CA LEU A 165 12.50 -10.81 -17.42
C LEU A 165 12.56 -9.77 -18.55
N ALA A 166 11.41 -9.35 -19.08
CA ALA A 166 11.31 -8.30 -20.11
C ALA A 166 11.68 -6.91 -19.60
N SER A 167 11.67 -6.70 -18.30
CA SER A 167 12.13 -5.45 -17.67
C SER A 167 13.64 -5.38 -17.47
N GLY A 168 14.38 -6.43 -17.87
CA GLY A 168 15.82 -6.52 -17.78
C GLY A 168 16.34 -7.14 -16.47
N VAL A 169 15.47 -7.74 -15.66
CA VAL A 169 15.88 -8.50 -14.48
C VAL A 169 16.61 -9.76 -14.92
N ASP A 170 17.73 -10.08 -14.28
CA ASP A 170 18.53 -11.27 -14.62
C ASP A 170 17.71 -12.56 -14.48
N GLY A 171 17.58 -13.31 -15.58
CA GLY A 171 16.76 -14.52 -15.60
C GLY A 171 17.31 -15.65 -14.71
N GLY A 172 18.62 -15.69 -14.47
CA GLY A 172 19.24 -16.57 -13.49
C GLY A 172 18.85 -16.21 -12.07
N ALA A 173 18.82 -14.93 -11.74
CA ALA A 173 18.37 -14.43 -10.44
C ALA A 173 16.88 -14.67 -10.21
N ILE A 174 16.04 -14.45 -11.24
CA ILE A 174 14.59 -14.82 -11.15
C ILE A 174 14.47 -16.32 -10.86
N MET A 175 15.13 -17.19 -11.62
CA MET A 175 15.05 -18.64 -11.43
C MET A 175 15.62 -19.06 -10.05
N ALA A 176 16.66 -18.38 -9.56
CA ALA A 176 17.24 -18.61 -8.23
C ALA A 176 16.26 -18.20 -7.13
N GLU A 177 15.49 -17.10 -7.30
CA GLU A 177 14.43 -16.72 -6.37
C GLU A 177 13.34 -17.80 -6.28
N LEU A 178 12.89 -18.32 -7.42
CA LEU A 178 11.93 -19.42 -7.46
C LEU A 178 12.47 -20.70 -6.79
N PHE A 179 13.79 -20.90 -6.82
CA PHE A 179 14.48 -22.02 -6.16
C PHE A 179 14.82 -21.71 -4.68
N MET A 180 14.35 -20.58 -4.14
CA MET A 180 14.58 -20.14 -2.75
C MET A 180 16.06 -19.94 -2.43
N LYS A 181 16.84 -19.41 -3.36
CA LYS A 181 18.30 -19.27 -3.25
C LYS A 181 18.71 -17.86 -2.82
N GLU A 182 19.88 -17.77 -2.16
CA GLU A 182 20.49 -16.49 -1.74
C GLU A 182 20.78 -15.54 -2.91
N THR A 183 21.10 -16.07 -4.08
CA THR A 183 21.36 -15.31 -5.31
C THR A 183 20.07 -14.91 -6.06
N GLY A 184 18.90 -15.25 -5.51
CA GLY A 184 17.62 -14.80 -6.01
C GLY A 184 17.46 -13.29 -5.87
N THR A 185 16.55 -12.71 -6.66
CA THR A 185 16.27 -11.27 -6.67
C THR A 185 15.95 -10.73 -5.27
N CYS A 186 15.23 -11.49 -4.46
CA CYS A 186 14.88 -11.16 -3.07
C CYS A 186 15.58 -12.06 -2.05
N LYS A 187 16.69 -12.66 -2.42
CA LYS A 187 17.49 -13.59 -1.57
C LYS A 187 16.68 -14.78 -1.05
N GLY A 188 15.68 -15.23 -1.80
CA GLY A 188 14.78 -16.32 -1.43
C GLY A 188 13.64 -15.91 -0.48
N ALA A 189 13.47 -14.63 -0.20
CA ALA A 189 12.42 -14.13 0.69
C ALA A 189 11.09 -13.82 -0.02
N GLY A 190 11.10 -13.56 -1.32
CA GLY A 190 9.92 -13.19 -2.11
C GLY A 190 9.19 -14.37 -2.74
N GLY A 191 9.91 -15.20 -3.46
CA GLY A 191 9.35 -16.32 -4.21
C GLY A 191 8.63 -15.89 -5.51
N SER A 192 7.83 -16.80 -6.07
CA SER A 192 7.23 -16.66 -7.41
C SER A 192 6.28 -15.47 -7.58
N MET A 193 5.70 -14.94 -6.52
CA MET A 193 4.71 -13.86 -6.59
C MET A 193 5.26 -12.51 -6.11
N HIS A 194 6.54 -12.46 -5.77
CA HIS A 194 7.20 -11.29 -5.17
C HIS A 194 8.63 -11.16 -5.69
N ILE A 195 8.76 -11.04 -7.01
CA ILE A 195 10.02 -10.71 -7.67
C ILE A 195 10.17 -9.20 -7.65
N PHE A 196 11.23 -8.70 -7.04
CA PHE A 196 11.59 -7.28 -7.01
C PHE A 196 13.02 -7.12 -7.51
N ASP A 197 13.27 -6.06 -8.23
CA ASP A 197 14.64 -5.72 -8.66
C ASP A 197 14.79 -4.21 -8.77
N LYS A 198 15.37 -3.62 -7.74
CA LYS A 198 15.53 -2.16 -7.63
C LYS A 198 16.38 -1.58 -8.77
N PRO A 199 17.50 -2.20 -9.21
CA PRO A 199 18.34 -1.70 -10.29
C PRO A 199 17.61 -1.55 -11.63
N THR A 200 16.69 -2.45 -11.96
CA THR A 200 15.90 -2.39 -13.20
C THR A 200 14.61 -1.61 -13.05
N TYR A 201 14.35 -1.03 -11.87
CA TYR A 201 13.07 -0.38 -11.52
C TYR A 201 11.85 -1.30 -11.64
N PHE A 202 12.05 -2.61 -11.50
CA PHE A 202 10.97 -3.57 -11.38
C PHE A 202 10.52 -3.61 -9.92
N GLN A 203 9.42 -2.91 -9.63
CA GLN A 203 8.90 -2.70 -8.28
C GLN A 203 7.89 -3.78 -7.87
N GLY A 204 8.08 -4.94 -8.43
CA GLY A 204 7.60 -6.23 -7.98
C GLY A 204 6.27 -6.68 -8.45
N GLY A 205 6.08 -7.98 -8.21
CA GLY A 205 4.80 -8.64 -8.21
C GLY A 205 4.14 -8.55 -6.85
N TRP A 206 2.84 -8.42 -6.88
CA TRP A 206 2.02 -8.26 -5.68
C TRP A 206 0.93 -9.33 -5.68
N ALA A 207 0.80 -10.02 -4.54
CA ALA A 207 -0.03 -11.22 -4.47
C ALA A 207 -1.51 -10.93 -4.20
N LEU A 208 -1.83 -9.88 -3.45
CA LEU A 208 -3.22 -9.49 -3.23
C LEU A 208 -3.76 -8.80 -4.48
N VAL A 209 -4.94 -9.25 -4.93
CA VAL A 209 -5.50 -8.77 -6.20
C VAL A 209 -5.74 -7.27 -6.17
N SER A 210 -5.12 -6.55 -7.11
CA SER A 210 -5.22 -5.09 -7.29
C SER A 210 -4.53 -4.22 -6.23
N GLU A 211 -3.79 -4.79 -5.29
CA GLU A 211 -3.06 -4.01 -4.27
C GLU A 211 -1.97 -3.10 -4.86
N GLN A 212 -1.37 -3.49 -5.97
CA GLN A 212 -0.31 -2.73 -6.64
C GLN A 212 -0.80 -1.42 -7.31
N LEU A 213 -2.10 -1.26 -7.51
CA LEU A 213 -2.66 -0.12 -8.23
C LEU A 213 -2.36 1.22 -7.54
N PRO A 214 -2.67 1.43 -6.25
CA PRO A 214 -2.29 2.66 -5.56
C PRO A 214 -0.77 2.84 -5.42
N TYR A 215 0.01 1.77 -5.33
CA TYR A 215 1.48 1.85 -5.27
C TYR A 215 2.07 2.43 -6.55
N ALA A 216 1.54 2.01 -7.70
CA ALA A 216 1.93 2.57 -8.99
C ALA A 216 1.56 4.05 -9.14
N ALA A 217 0.45 4.49 -8.54
CA ALA A 217 0.10 5.91 -8.47
C ALA A 217 1.12 6.70 -7.64
N GLY A 218 1.58 6.15 -6.51
CA GLY A 218 2.66 6.73 -5.70
C GLY A 218 3.98 6.84 -6.45
N ALA A 219 4.34 5.81 -7.22
CA ALA A 219 5.51 5.86 -8.09
C ALA A 219 5.38 6.90 -9.20
N ALA A 220 4.22 7.02 -9.82
CA ALA A 220 3.96 8.07 -10.82
C ALA A 220 4.04 9.47 -10.21
N LYS A 221 3.52 9.64 -8.99
CA LYS A 221 3.67 10.90 -8.23
C LYS A 221 5.12 11.18 -7.89
N SER A 222 5.90 10.18 -7.52
CA SER A 222 7.35 10.32 -7.26
C SER A 222 8.10 10.83 -8.49
N ILE A 223 7.74 10.36 -9.69
CA ILE A 223 8.30 10.88 -10.95
C ILE A 223 7.94 12.37 -11.13
N LEU A 224 6.71 12.79 -10.85
CA LEU A 224 6.34 14.21 -10.91
C LEU A 224 7.06 15.05 -9.85
N LEU A 225 7.26 14.50 -8.67
CA LEU A 225 8.03 15.13 -7.60
C LEU A 225 9.48 15.33 -8.04
N ASP A 226 10.12 14.30 -8.62
CA ASP A 226 11.50 14.39 -9.15
C ASP A 226 11.62 15.54 -10.16
N ARG A 227 10.72 15.62 -11.13
CA ARG A 227 10.67 16.70 -12.14
C ARG A 227 10.51 18.08 -11.51
N LYS A 228 9.58 18.23 -10.57
CA LYS A 228 9.26 19.52 -9.94
C LYS A 228 10.30 19.95 -8.91
N LEU A 229 10.82 19.02 -8.15
CA LEU A 229 11.86 19.29 -7.16
C LEU A 229 13.26 19.33 -7.77
N GLY A 230 13.43 18.82 -9.00
CA GLY A 230 14.73 18.69 -9.68
C GLY A 230 15.68 17.78 -8.90
N ILE A 231 15.16 16.69 -8.34
CA ILE A 231 15.91 15.68 -7.58
C ILE A 231 16.06 14.44 -8.47
N SER A 232 17.27 13.90 -8.55
CA SER A 232 17.55 12.65 -9.25
C SER A 232 17.44 11.44 -8.34
N ASP A 233 17.28 10.24 -8.92
CA ASP A 233 17.31 8.99 -8.14
C ASP A 233 18.66 8.81 -7.42
N ASN A 234 19.77 9.24 -8.00
CA ASN A 234 21.08 9.18 -7.36
C ASN A 234 21.20 10.05 -6.10
N GLU A 235 20.42 11.14 -6.00
CA GLU A 235 20.37 11.99 -4.81
C GLU A 235 19.49 11.38 -3.70
N LYS A 236 18.46 10.60 -4.07
CA LYS A 236 17.55 9.96 -3.13
C LYS A 236 18.08 8.63 -2.57
N TYR A 237 18.84 7.92 -3.38
CA TYR A 237 19.36 6.59 -3.03
C TYR A 237 20.88 6.63 -2.93
N GLU A 238 21.43 6.38 -1.76
CA GLU A 238 22.88 6.40 -1.50
C GLU A 238 23.70 5.39 -2.35
N LYS A 239 23.08 4.47 -3.08
CA LYS A 239 23.73 3.33 -3.76
C LYS A 239 23.14 3.00 -5.14
N HIS A 240 22.66 3.98 -5.89
CA HIS A 240 22.25 3.72 -7.26
C HIS A 240 23.36 4.10 -8.24
N ASP A 241 24.01 3.08 -8.84
CA ASP A 241 24.98 3.27 -9.93
C ASP A 241 24.34 3.54 -11.30
N VAL A 242 23.01 3.68 -11.35
CA VAL A 242 22.26 3.92 -12.59
C VAL A 242 22.04 5.43 -12.73
N ALA A 243 22.67 6.04 -13.71
CA ALA A 243 22.40 7.43 -14.07
C ALA A 243 20.94 7.59 -14.52
N PRO A 244 20.21 8.60 -14.03
CA PRO A 244 18.87 8.88 -14.53
C PRO A 244 18.94 9.21 -16.04
N PRO A 245 17.88 8.88 -16.82
CA PRO A 245 17.82 9.29 -18.22
C PRO A 245 17.95 10.81 -18.33
N SER A 246 18.63 11.27 -19.38
CA SER A 246 18.94 12.69 -19.61
C SER A 246 17.69 13.57 -19.76
N ASP A 247 16.61 12.98 -20.26
CA ASP A 247 15.29 13.62 -20.39
C ASP A 247 14.31 12.86 -19.50
N ASP A 248 13.77 13.53 -18.49
CA ASP A 248 12.84 12.88 -17.54
C ASP A 248 11.46 12.71 -18.19
N ASP A 249 11.37 11.70 -19.06
CA ASP A 249 10.14 11.23 -19.69
C ASP A 249 9.65 9.90 -19.06
N ARG A 250 10.16 9.54 -17.87
CA ARG A 250 9.80 8.33 -17.14
C ARG A 250 8.29 8.26 -16.88
N ILE A 251 7.79 7.02 -16.84
CA ILE A 251 6.38 6.72 -16.52
C ILE A 251 6.30 5.61 -15.47
N SER A 252 5.15 5.48 -14.84
CA SER A 252 4.79 4.30 -14.04
C SER A 252 3.87 3.41 -14.85
N VAL A 253 4.19 2.12 -14.94
CA VAL A 253 3.40 1.11 -15.63
C VAL A 253 2.91 0.10 -14.63
N VAL A 254 1.60 -0.14 -14.61
CA VAL A 254 1.00 -1.11 -13.70
C VAL A 254 0.16 -2.13 -14.45
N PHE A 255 0.36 -3.40 -14.11
CA PHE A 255 -0.33 -4.54 -14.72
C PHE A 255 -1.40 -5.08 -13.78
N VAL A 256 -2.55 -5.43 -14.36
CA VAL A 256 -3.65 -6.08 -13.64
C VAL A 256 -4.39 -7.04 -14.57
N GLY A 257 -4.83 -8.18 -14.03
CA GLY A 257 -5.74 -9.05 -14.78
C GLY A 257 -7.15 -8.45 -14.85
N GLU A 258 -7.96 -8.88 -15.81
CA GLU A 258 -9.33 -8.39 -16.02
C GLU A 258 -10.22 -8.57 -14.76
N GLY A 259 -10.02 -9.65 -14.00
CA GLY A 259 -10.73 -9.85 -12.73
C GLY A 259 -10.35 -8.83 -11.68
N GLY A 260 -9.05 -8.50 -11.58
CA GLY A 260 -8.56 -7.45 -10.70
C GLY A 260 -9.02 -6.06 -11.13
N ALA A 261 -9.12 -5.82 -12.42
CA ALA A 261 -9.60 -4.54 -12.96
C ALA A 261 -11.09 -4.25 -12.66
N GLN A 262 -11.86 -5.25 -12.21
CA GLN A 262 -13.22 -5.05 -11.71
C GLN A 262 -13.27 -4.63 -10.23
N ASN A 263 -12.15 -4.61 -9.53
CA ASN A 263 -12.07 -4.13 -8.15
C ASN A 263 -12.26 -2.60 -8.10
N GLY A 264 -12.86 -2.08 -7.03
CA GLY A 264 -13.04 -0.64 -6.79
C GLY A 264 -11.75 0.18 -6.89
N ARG A 265 -10.61 -0.41 -6.54
CA ARG A 265 -9.27 0.20 -6.66
C ARG A 265 -8.91 0.68 -8.06
N THR A 266 -9.50 0.11 -9.11
CA THR A 266 -9.32 0.63 -10.47
C THR A 266 -9.97 1.99 -10.65
N ALA A 267 -11.17 2.18 -10.11
CA ALA A 267 -11.87 3.47 -10.13
C ALA A 267 -11.12 4.53 -9.30
N GLU A 268 -10.66 4.16 -8.13
CA GLU A 268 -9.83 4.99 -7.24
C GLU A 268 -8.53 5.42 -7.95
N LEU A 269 -7.82 4.46 -8.56
CA LEU A 269 -6.62 4.73 -9.35
C LEU A 269 -6.88 5.73 -10.48
N LEU A 270 -7.92 5.49 -11.29
CA LEU A 270 -8.22 6.33 -12.46
C LEU A 270 -8.61 7.74 -12.03
N ASN A 271 -9.38 7.89 -10.95
CA ASN A 271 -9.75 9.18 -10.38
C ASN A 271 -8.52 9.96 -9.89
N SER A 272 -7.70 9.32 -9.05
CA SER A 272 -6.49 9.94 -8.49
C SER A 272 -5.47 10.28 -9.59
N ALA A 273 -5.24 9.35 -10.53
CA ALA A 273 -4.29 9.56 -11.62
C ALA A 273 -4.71 10.70 -12.56
N ALA A 274 -6.00 10.78 -12.89
CA ALA A 274 -6.54 11.86 -13.73
C ALA A 274 -6.48 13.21 -13.01
N LYS A 275 -6.91 13.26 -11.73
CA LYS A 275 -6.87 14.47 -10.89
C LYS A 275 -5.48 15.09 -10.82
N ASP A 276 -4.46 14.26 -10.60
CA ASP A 276 -3.08 14.71 -10.41
C ASP A 276 -2.26 14.70 -11.72
N ASN A 277 -2.87 14.35 -12.85
CA ASN A 277 -2.23 14.20 -14.16
C ASN A 277 -0.97 13.32 -14.10
N LEU A 278 -1.07 12.16 -13.45
CA LEU A 278 0.05 11.26 -13.22
C LEU A 278 0.55 10.63 -14.53
N PRO A 279 1.87 10.49 -14.72
CA PRO A 279 2.44 9.76 -15.85
C PRO A 279 2.29 8.23 -15.63
N LEU A 280 1.05 7.72 -15.71
CA LEU A 280 0.68 6.36 -15.35
C LEU A 280 0.01 5.64 -16.52
N LEU A 281 0.49 4.44 -16.81
CA LEU A 281 -0.13 3.50 -17.75
C LEU A 281 -0.71 2.30 -16.99
N LEU A 282 -2.03 2.11 -17.09
CA LEU A 282 -2.70 0.91 -16.63
C LEU A 282 -2.79 -0.12 -17.77
N VAL A 283 -2.11 -1.26 -17.64
CA VAL A 283 -2.17 -2.37 -18.58
C VAL A 283 -3.09 -3.45 -18.02
N VAL A 284 -4.21 -3.70 -18.70
CA VAL A 284 -5.17 -4.73 -18.33
C VAL A 284 -4.94 -5.96 -19.18
N ILE A 285 -4.55 -7.06 -18.53
CA ILE A 285 -4.30 -8.35 -19.18
C ILE A 285 -5.60 -9.15 -19.13
N ASP A 286 -6.31 -9.15 -20.25
CA ASP A 286 -7.65 -9.71 -20.34
C ASP A 286 -7.63 -11.08 -21.02
N ASN A 287 -7.50 -12.15 -20.22
CA ASN A 287 -7.60 -13.53 -20.70
C ASN A 287 -9.01 -14.12 -20.52
N GLY A 288 -9.98 -13.33 -20.06
CA GLY A 288 -11.39 -13.66 -19.89
C GLY A 288 -11.74 -14.48 -18.67
N ARG A 289 -10.76 -14.80 -17.82
CA ARG A 289 -11.02 -15.64 -16.62
C ARG A 289 -10.17 -15.26 -15.42
N ALA A 290 -10.81 -14.86 -14.34
CA ALA A 290 -10.20 -14.73 -13.02
C ALA A 290 -10.27 -16.10 -12.32
N ILE A 291 -9.12 -16.80 -12.20
CA ILE A 291 -9.05 -18.23 -11.85
C ILE A 291 -9.89 -19.05 -12.84
N ASN A 292 -11.10 -19.42 -12.48
CA ASN A 292 -12.07 -20.16 -13.30
C ASN A 292 -13.37 -19.36 -13.54
N THR A 293 -13.53 -18.20 -12.91
CA THR A 293 -14.69 -17.33 -13.09
C THR A 293 -14.58 -16.59 -14.42
N TYR A 294 -15.52 -16.79 -15.30
CA TYR A 294 -15.60 -16.09 -16.58
C TYR A 294 -15.99 -14.62 -16.38
N THR A 295 -15.34 -13.73 -17.10
CA THR A 295 -15.59 -12.29 -16.96
C THR A 295 -17.06 -11.94 -17.21
N GLY A 296 -17.71 -12.58 -18.17
CA GLY A 296 -19.13 -12.36 -18.48
C GLY A 296 -20.10 -12.72 -17.36
N ASP A 297 -19.68 -13.56 -16.40
CA ASP A 297 -20.53 -13.97 -15.28
C ASP A 297 -20.55 -12.93 -14.14
N VAL A 298 -19.52 -12.08 -14.07
CA VAL A 298 -19.32 -11.17 -12.93
C VAL A 298 -19.17 -9.70 -13.33
N ALA A 299 -18.88 -9.41 -14.59
CA ALA A 299 -18.72 -8.05 -15.10
C ALA A 299 -19.87 -7.69 -16.03
N THR A 300 -20.54 -6.56 -15.79
CA THR A 300 -21.56 -6.04 -16.68
C THR A 300 -20.97 -5.66 -18.04
N ASN A 301 -19.73 -5.16 -18.04
CA ASN A 301 -18.97 -4.81 -19.23
C ASN A 301 -17.49 -5.15 -19.00
N GLY A 302 -16.95 -6.06 -19.79
CA GLY A 302 -15.53 -6.44 -19.75
C GLY A 302 -14.58 -5.44 -20.42
N ALA A 303 -15.10 -4.39 -21.04
CA ALA A 303 -14.32 -3.36 -21.71
C ALA A 303 -13.73 -2.35 -20.71
N VAL A 304 -12.72 -2.78 -19.96
CA VAL A 304 -12.06 -1.95 -18.92
C VAL A 304 -11.45 -0.69 -19.52
N TYR A 305 -10.93 -0.76 -20.77
CA TYR A 305 -10.40 0.41 -21.46
C TYR A 305 -11.40 1.56 -21.61
N GLN A 306 -12.70 1.28 -21.54
CA GLN A 306 -13.77 2.29 -21.58
C GLN A 306 -14.09 2.89 -20.21
N GLN A 307 -13.67 2.27 -19.10
CA GLN A 307 -13.93 2.82 -17.76
C GLN A 307 -13.23 4.16 -17.55
N GLY A 308 -12.11 4.39 -18.25
CA GLY A 308 -11.39 5.66 -18.21
C GLY A 308 -12.18 6.87 -18.71
N ILE A 309 -13.20 6.67 -19.55
CA ILE A 309 -14.01 7.75 -20.13
C ILE A 309 -14.63 8.64 -19.07
N HIS A 310 -15.12 8.05 -17.97
CA HIS A 310 -15.70 8.79 -16.84
C HIS A 310 -14.73 9.78 -16.22
N TYR A 311 -13.44 9.43 -16.19
CA TYR A 311 -12.37 10.23 -15.59
C TYR A 311 -11.59 11.06 -16.64
N GLY A 312 -11.96 10.98 -17.92
CA GLY A 312 -11.22 11.63 -19.01
C GLY A 312 -9.90 10.93 -19.37
N VAL A 313 -9.74 9.67 -18.97
CA VAL A 313 -8.57 8.84 -19.25
C VAL A 313 -8.82 8.04 -20.54
N PRO A 314 -8.01 8.20 -21.60
CA PRO A 314 -8.18 7.46 -22.84
C PRO A 314 -7.77 5.99 -22.68
N GLY A 315 -8.46 5.10 -23.39
CA GLY A 315 -8.17 3.67 -23.38
C GLY A 315 -8.07 3.08 -24.77
N LEU A 316 -7.12 2.17 -24.96
CA LEU A 316 -6.91 1.39 -26.20
C LEU A 316 -7.19 -0.08 -25.93
N LEU A 317 -7.88 -0.75 -26.85
CA LEU A 317 -8.01 -2.20 -26.90
C LEU A 317 -7.13 -2.75 -28.04
N VAL A 318 -6.34 -3.81 -27.74
CA VAL A 318 -5.52 -4.50 -28.73
C VAL A 318 -5.73 -6.03 -28.67
N ASP A 319 -5.49 -6.71 -29.80
CA ASP A 319 -5.44 -8.17 -29.84
C ASP A 319 -4.06 -8.67 -29.40
N GLY A 320 -4.00 -9.26 -28.20
CA GLY A 320 -2.79 -9.79 -27.61
C GLY A 320 -2.19 -10.98 -28.33
N GLN A 321 -2.88 -11.56 -29.31
CA GLN A 321 -2.33 -12.68 -30.09
C GLN A 321 -1.52 -12.20 -31.30
N ASP A 322 -1.64 -10.96 -31.74
CA ASP A 322 -0.73 -10.34 -32.71
C ASP A 322 0.31 -9.44 -31.98
N ALA A 323 1.48 -10.01 -31.69
CA ALA A 323 2.53 -9.31 -30.94
C ALA A 323 3.03 -8.04 -31.63
N ALA A 324 3.02 -7.98 -32.96
CA ALA A 324 3.41 -6.78 -33.70
C ALA A 324 2.37 -5.66 -33.54
N ASP A 325 1.09 -5.98 -33.58
CA ASP A 325 0.03 -4.99 -33.36
C ASP A 325 0.00 -4.51 -31.91
N VAL A 326 0.27 -5.39 -30.94
CA VAL A 326 0.49 -5.01 -29.53
C VAL A 326 1.68 -4.06 -29.40
N ALA A 327 2.81 -4.34 -30.07
CA ALA A 327 3.98 -3.47 -30.04
C ALA A 327 3.69 -2.07 -30.62
N LYS A 328 3.01 -2.00 -31.77
CA LYS A 328 2.63 -0.71 -32.41
C LYS A 328 1.67 0.11 -31.56
N GLY A 329 0.54 -0.50 -31.18
CA GLY A 329 -0.48 0.18 -30.39
C GLY A 329 -0.03 0.51 -28.97
N GLY A 330 0.65 -0.43 -28.31
CA GLY A 330 1.19 -0.24 -26.96
C GLY A 330 2.25 0.86 -26.90
N LYS A 331 3.17 0.90 -27.89
CA LYS A 331 4.15 1.98 -28.00
C LYS A 331 3.48 3.35 -28.13
N ALA A 332 2.45 3.49 -28.94
CA ALA A 332 1.71 4.74 -29.09
C ALA A 332 1.06 5.18 -27.77
N VAL A 333 0.45 4.27 -27.00
CA VAL A 333 -0.13 4.59 -25.70
C VAL A 333 0.95 4.95 -24.67
N ILE A 334 2.07 4.24 -24.65
CA ILE A 334 3.23 4.56 -23.81
C ILE A 334 3.74 5.98 -24.12
N ASP A 335 3.91 6.33 -25.38
CA ASP A 335 4.38 7.66 -25.78
C ASP A 335 3.37 8.76 -25.49
N TYR A 336 2.06 8.46 -25.52
CA TYR A 336 1.02 9.39 -25.05
C TYR A 336 1.24 9.77 -23.58
N VAL A 337 1.41 8.76 -22.69
CA VAL A 337 1.65 8.98 -21.25
C VAL A 337 2.99 9.71 -21.05
N ARG A 338 4.03 9.27 -21.76
CA ARG A 338 5.39 9.83 -21.70
C ARG A 338 5.46 11.30 -22.11
N SER A 339 4.59 11.70 -23.05
CA SER A 339 4.48 13.10 -23.49
C SER A 339 3.81 14.03 -22.47
N GLY A 340 3.41 13.52 -21.29
CA GLY A 340 2.79 14.32 -20.22
C GLY A 340 1.32 14.64 -20.43
N LYS A 341 0.64 13.96 -21.36
CA LYS A 341 -0.80 14.14 -21.62
C LYS A 341 -1.70 13.55 -20.55
N GLY A 342 -1.14 12.81 -19.60
CA GLY A 342 -1.82 12.20 -18.47
C GLY A 342 -1.85 10.66 -18.53
N PRO A 343 -2.63 10.02 -17.62
CA PRO A 343 -2.73 8.57 -17.58
C PRO A 343 -3.46 8.00 -18.80
N ALA A 344 -3.22 6.71 -19.08
CA ALA A 344 -3.93 5.98 -20.12
C ALA A 344 -4.17 4.53 -19.74
N ILE A 345 -5.09 3.86 -20.44
CA ILE A 345 -5.40 2.43 -20.26
C ILE A 345 -5.02 1.69 -21.55
N LEU A 346 -4.32 0.57 -21.42
CA LEU A 346 -4.10 -0.40 -22.50
C LEU A 346 -4.73 -1.73 -22.09
N GLN A 347 -5.83 -2.15 -22.71
CA GLN A 347 -6.41 -3.46 -22.51
C GLN A 347 -5.91 -4.40 -23.62
N VAL A 348 -5.25 -5.49 -23.21
CA VAL A 348 -4.69 -6.50 -24.08
C VAL A 348 -5.55 -7.76 -23.97
N HIS A 349 -6.35 -8.03 -24.99
CA HIS A 349 -7.18 -9.21 -25.06
C HIS A 349 -6.33 -10.43 -25.45
N THR A 350 -6.21 -11.40 -24.56
CA THR A 350 -5.26 -12.52 -24.71
C THR A 350 -5.88 -13.85 -24.28
N TYR A 351 -5.10 -14.93 -24.33
CA TYR A 351 -5.52 -16.27 -23.93
C TYR A 351 -4.44 -16.95 -23.08
N ARG A 352 -4.81 -17.46 -21.92
CA ARG A 352 -3.90 -18.21 -21.03
C ARG A 352 -3.95 -19.70 -21.31
N PHE A 353 -2.84 -20.32 -21.74
CA PHE A 353 -2.78 -21.73 -22.10
C PHE A 353 -2.82 -22.69 -20.92
N ASN A 354 -2.30 -22.27 -19.78
CA ASN A 354 -2.24 -23.10 -18.59
C ASN A 354 -3.41 -22.80 -17.65
N GLY A 355 -3.62 -23.61 -16.61
CA GLY A 355 -4.50 -23.29 -15.51
C GLY A 355 -4.10 -22.01 -14.80
N HIS A 356 -4.86 -21.60 -13.81
CA HIS A 356 -4.51 -20.44 -13.00
C HIS A 356 -3.15 -20.61 -12.34
N SER A 357 -2.91 -21.77 -11.76
CA SER A 357 -1.62 -22.23 -11.24
C SER A 357 -1.43 -23.72 -11.61
N PRO A 358 -0.22 -24.29 -11.49
CA PRO A 358 0.01 -25.71 -11.71
C PRO A 358 -0.76 -26.63 -10.76
N ALA A 359 -1.19 -26.12 -9.60
CA ALA A 359 -2.03 -26.83 -8.65
C ALA A 359 -3.53 -26.73 -8.96
N ASP A 360 -3.91 -25.88 -9.93
CA ASP A 360 -5.30 -25.75 -10.36
C ASP A 360 -5.71 -27.04 -11.08
N PRO A 361 -6.64 -27.83 -10.52
CA PRO A 361 -7.13 -29.00 -11.21
C PRO A 361 -7.96 -28.53 -12.39
N GLU A 362 -7.48 -28.60 -13.58
CA GLU A 362 -8.18 -28.23 -14.84
C GLU A 362 -9.57 -28.88 -14.97
N HIS A 363 -10.46 -28.70 -14.01
CA HIS A 363 -11.69 -29.48 -13.81
C HIS A 363 -12.83 -29.15 -14.77
N GLU A 364 -12.72 -28.13 -15.60
CA GLU A 364 -13.73 -27.85 -16.60
C GLU A 364 -13.59 -28.78 -17.80
N ARG A 365 -14.51 -29.69 -17.91
CA ARG A 365 -14.53 -30.72 -18.99
C ARG A 365 -14.45 -30.12 -20.40
N GLY A 366 -14.95 -28.89 -20.63
CA GLY A 366 -14.89 -28.22 -21.94
C GLY A 366 -13.56 -27.57 -22.28
N ARG A 367 -12.67 -27.34 -21.28
CA ARG A 367 -11.44 -26.58 -21.54
C ARG A 367 -10.30 -27.31 -22.21
N LYS A 368 -10.29 -28.64 -22.25
CA LYS A 368 -9.23 -29.39 -22.97
C LYS A 368 -9.28 -29.14 -24.47
N GLU A 369 -10.48 -29.16 -25.04
CA GLU A 369 -10.70 -28.90 -26.46
C GLU A 369 -10.45 -27.42 -26.78
N GLU A 370 -10.96 -26.51 -25.95
CA GLU A 370 -10.69 -25.06 -26.04
C GLU A 370 -9.20 -24.76 -26.02
N LYS A 371 -8.46 -25.30 -25.06
CA LYS A 371 -7.00 -25.10 -24.94
C LYS A 371 -6.24 -25.71 -26.12
N ALA A 372 -6.65 -26.87 -26.59
CA ALA A 372 -6.05 -27.49 -27.76
C ALA A 372 -6.25 -26.63 -29.01
N TRP A 373 -7.45 -26.11 -29.20
CA TRP A 373 -7.77 -25.15 -30.24
C TRP A 373 -6.97 -23.86 -30.10
N ALA A 374 -6.94 -23.27 -28.93
CA ALA A 374 -6.23 -22.02 -28.70
C ALA A 374 -4.71 -22.11 -28.91
N ARG A 375 -4.10 -23.27 -28.61
CA ARG A 375 -2.67 -23.52 -28.90
C ARG A 375 -2.37 -23.63 -30.40
N VAL A 376 -3.38 -23.82 -31.24
CA VAL A 376 -3.25 -23.89 -32.71
C VAL A 376 -3.59 -22.54 -33.34
N GLU A 377 -4.70 -21.93 -32.89
CA GLU A 377 -5.32 -20.77 -33.55
C GLU A 377 -4.98 -19.43 -32.87
N GLN A 378 -4.58 -19.48 -31.59
CA GLN A 378 -4.32 -18.28 -30.77
C GLN A 378 -2.92 -18.29 -30.16
N ASP A 379 -1.96 -19.02 -30.70
CA ASP A 379 -0.58 -18.96 -30.22
C ASP A 379 0.15 -17.74 -30.82
N PRO A 380 0.50 -16.72 -29.98
CA PRO A 380 1.16 -15.51 -30.49
C PRO A 380 2.49 -15.78 -31.17
N ILE A 381 3.19 -16.86 -30.79
CA ILE A 381 4.43 -17.27 -31.44
C ILE A 381 4.14 -17.80 -32.81
N LYS A 382 3.17 -18.71 -32.92
CA LYS A 382 2.80 -19.31 -34.20
C LYS A 382 2.22 -18.28 -35.18
N ILE A 383 1.35 -17.40 -34.70
CA ILE A 383 0.79 -16.29 -35.49
C ILE A 383 1.92 -15.41 -36.04
N PHE A 384 2.92 -15.11 -35.22
CA PHE A 384 4.09 -14.32 -35.60
C PHE A 384 4.92 -15.07 -36.67
N GLU A 385 5.25 -16.34 -36.44
CA GLU A 385 6.01 -17.21 -37.39
C GLU A 385 5.31 -17.28 -38.73
N ASP A 386 4.02 -17.64 -38.75
CA ASP A 386 3.22 -17.79 -39.97
C ASP A 386 3.13 -16.45 -40.73
N LYS A 387 2.87 -15.32 -40.07
CA LYS A 387 2.74 -13.99 -40.68
C LYS A 387 4.04 -13.55 -41.38
N TYR A 388 5.16 -13.64 -40.67
CA TYR A 388 6.42 -13.06 -41.15
C TYR A 388 7.26 -14.01 -42.02
N THR A 389 6.99 -15.32 -41.98
CA THR A 389 7.53 -16.28 -42.93
C THR A 389 6.77 -16.18 -44.27
N ALA A 390 5.43 -16.11 -44.23
CA ALA A 390 4.63 -15.96 -45.46
C ALA A 390 4.96 -14.66 -46.21
N ASN A 391 5.29 -13.60 -45.48
CA ASN A 391 5.69 -12.30 -46.06
C ASN A 391 7.17 -12.25 -46.46
N GLY A 392 7.95 -13.32 -46.28
CA GLY A 392 9.36 -13.41 -46.65
C GLY A 392 10.31 -12.55 -45.82
N VAL A 393 9.89 -12.09 -44.65
CA VAL A 393 10.74 -11.31 -43.70
C VAL A 393 11.77 -12.24 -43.06
N PHE A 394 11.34 -13.44 -42.65
CA PHE A 394 12.17 -14.47 -42.04
C PHE A 394 12.12 -15.78 -42.81
N THR A 395 13.23 -16.50 -42.71
CA THR A 395 13.28 -17.91 -43.11
C THR A 395 13.03 -18.78 -41.88
N GLU A 396 12.55 -20.02 -42.10
CA GLU A 396 12.39 -21.01 -41.05
C GLU A 396 13.69 -21.29 -40.29
N ASP A 397 14.83 -21.26 -41.01
CA ASP A 397 16.15 -21.54 -40.42
C ASP A 397 16.59 -20.41 -39.49
N GLU A 398 16.32 -19.14 -39.82
CA GLU A 398 16.58 -17.99 -38.90
C GLU A 398 15.78 -18.12 -37.61
N LEU A 399 14.50 -18.41 -37.69
CA LEU A 399 13.61 -18.57 -36.53
C LEU A 399 14.04 -19.77 -35.66
N LYS A 400 14.43 -20.87 -36.30
CA LYS A 400 14.92 -22.07 -35.62
C LYS A 400 16.22 -21.86 -34.85
N GLU A 401 17.19 -21.15 -35.46
CA GLU A 401 18.44 -20.85 -34.78
C GLU A 401 18.23 -19.90 -33.58
N MET A 402 17.35 -18.88 -33.70
CA MET A 402 16.96 -18.01 -32.59
C MET A 402 16.33 -18.82 -31.44
N LYS A 403 15.39 -19.69 -31.73
CA LYS A 403 14.75 -20.55 -30.72
C LYS A 403 15.76 -21.45 -30.02
N LYS A 404 16.72 -22.02 -30.76
CA LYS A 404 17.79 -22.84 -30.18
C LYS A 404 18.68 -22.04 -29.22
N GLN A 405 19.05 -20.82 -29.61
CA GLN A 405 19.83 -19.92 -28.74
C GLN A 405 19.08 -19.61 -27.44
N VAL A 406 17.83 -19.20 -27.53
CA VAL A 406 16.98 -18.89 -26.36
C VAL A 406 16.85 -20.09 -25.42
N LEU A 407 16.68 -21.31 -25.95
CA LEU A 407 16.62 -22.51 -25.13
C LEU A 407 17.95 -22.81 -24.41
N ALA A 408 19.08 -22.45 -25.03
CA ALA A 408 20.39 -22.55 -24.37
C ALA A 408 20.52 -21.54 -23.24
N ASP A 409 20.06 -20.29 -23.45
CA ASP A 409 20.07 -19.24 -22.43
C ASP A 409 19.19 -19.63 -21.23
N VAL A 410 17.99 -20.15 -21.45
CA VAL A 410 17.10 -20.63 -20.38
C VAL A 410 17.72 -21.78 -19.58
N LYS A 411 18.39 -22.71 -20.27
CA LYS A 411 19.12 -23.79 -19.57
C LYS A 411 20.24 -23.25 -18.68
N ALA A 412 20.92 -22.20 -19.11
CA ALA A 412 21.96 -21.56 -18.30
C ALA A 412 21.36 -20.93 -17.05
N MET A 413 20.17 -20.26 -17.15
CA MET A 413 19.45 -19.69 -16.02
C MET A 413 19.07 -20.77 -14.98
N VAL A 414 18.53 -21.91 -15.43
CA VAL A 414 18.20 -23.04 -14.54
C VAL A 414 19.46 -23.59 -13.86
N LYS A 415 20.55 -23.73 -14.61
CA LYS A 415 21.82 -24.20 -14.05
C LYS A 415 22.35 -23.26 -12.98
N PHE A 416 22.33 -21.94 -13.22
CA PHE A 416 22.75 -20.94 -12.24
C PHE A 416 21.95 -21.08 -10.94
N ALA A 417 20.64 -21.22 -11.02
CA ALA A 417 19.77 -21.41 -9.85
C ALA A 417 20.09 -22.72 -9.09
N ASP A 418 20.34 -23.81 -9.80
CA ASP A 418 20.70 -25.10 -9.19
C ASP A 418 22.01 -25.03 -8.40
N GLU A 419 23.00 -24.34 -8.95
CA GLU A 419 24.35 -24.21 -8.36
C GLU A 419 24.39 -23.14 -7.24
N SER A 420 23.38 -22.33 -7.06
CA SER A 420 23.30 -21.25 -6.08
C SER A 420 23.10 -21.76 -4.65
N PRO A 421 23.69 -21.10 -3.63
CA PRO A 421 23.54 -21.50 -2.23
C PRO A 421 22.15 -21.16 -1.67
N MET A 422 21.79 -21.79 -0.57
CA MET A 422 20.62 -21.42 0.22
C MET A 422 20.94 -20.18 1.08
N PRO A 423 19.96 -19.28 1.34
CA PRO A 423 20.18 -18.13 2.20
C PRO A 423 20.46 -18.55 3.64
N PRO A 424 21.28 -17.77 4.37
CA PRO A 424 21.54 -18.04 5.80
C PRO A 424 20.27 -17.80 6.63
N VAL A 425 20.04 -18.62 7.65
CA VAL A 425 18.82 -18.55 8.49
C VAL A 425 18.72 -17.25 9.29
N GLU A 426 19.84 -16.63 9.59
CA GLU A 426 19.95 -15.36 10.32
C GLU A 426 19.32 -14.20 9.54
N LEU A 427 19.32 -14.29 8.21
CA LEU A 427 18.75 -13.27 7.32
C LEU A 427 17.28 -12.96 7.66
N ALA A 428 16.50 -13.98 8.03
CA ALA A 428 15.08 -13.81 8.39
C ALA A 428 14.85 -12.82 9.54
N LYS A 429 15.79 -12.75 10.51
CA LYS A 429 15.70 -11.78 11.62
C LYS A 429 16.28 -10.41 11.26
N GLN A 430 17.29 -10.38 10.37
CA GLN A 430 17.91 -9.12 9.92
C GLN A 430 16.98 -8.30 9.03
N LEU A 431 15.98 -8.95 8.43
CA LEU A 431 14.98 -8.32 7.57
C LEU A 431 13.72 -7.84 8.32
N GLU A 432 13.71 -7.81 9.66
CA GLU A 432 12.55 -7.35 10.43
C GLU A 432 12.34 -5.83 10.30
N TYR A 433 13.41 -5.04 10.43
CA TYR A 433 13.39 -3.58 10.31
C TYR A 433 14.58 -3.07 9.50
N PRO A 434 14.42 -2.05 8.64
CA PRO A 434 15.55 -1.43 7.94
C PRO A 434 16.48 -0.65 8.89
N ASP A 435 15.93 0.04 9.89
CA ASP A 435 16.68 0.68 10.95
C ASP A 435 16.63 -0.15 12.25
N ALA A 436 17.77 -0.32 12.92
CA ALA A 436 17.84 -1.00 14.20
C ALA A 436 16.92 -0.30 15.25
N PRO A 437 16.33 -1.06 16.19
CA PRO A 437 15.41 -0.49 17.18
C PRO A 437 16.02 0.62 18.07
N ASP A 438 17.34 0.62 18.25
CA ASP A 438 18.12 1.57 19.06
C ASP A 438 18.77 2.70 18.23
N THR A 439 18.32 2.90 16.98
CA THR A 439 18.82 3.97 16.11
C THR A 439 18.67 5.35 16.78
N ASP A 440 19.78 6.12 16.80
CA ASP A 440 19.73 7.54 17.23
C ASP A 440 19.41 8.45 16.04
N TYR A 441 18.14 8.82 15.94
CA TYR A 441 17.63 9.66 14.85
C TYR A 441 18.16 11.10 14.88
N ASN A 442 18.78 11.56 15.99
CA ASN A 442 19.44 12.87 16.05
C ASN A 442 20.69 12.91 15.17
N LEU A 443 21.32 11.75 14.95
CA LEU A 443 22.53 11.63 14.14
C LEU A 443 22.26 11.50 12.63
N LYS A 444 21.01 11.29 12.20
CA LYS A 444 20.70 11.21 10.76
C LYS A 444 20.86 12.58 10.10
N PRO A 445 21.72 12.73 9.08
CA PRO A 445 21.96 14.03 8.43
C PRO A 445 20.73 14.47 7.61
N ALA A 446 20.63 15.77 7.37
CA ALA A 446 19.75 16.30 6.33
C ALA A 446 20.34 16.00 4.94
N PRO A 447 19.52 15.83 3.91
CA PRO A 447 20.02 15.71 2.54
C PRO A 447 20.79 16.96 2.11
N ALA A 448 21.93 16.78 1.43
CA ALA A 448 22.77 17.90 1.01
C ALA A 448 22.08 18.85 0.01
N PHE A 449 21.08 18.37 -0.70
CA PHE A 449 20.30 19.14 -1.67
C PHE A 449 19.17 19.98 -1.05
N ALA A 450 18.88 19.83 0.26
CA ALA A 450 17.70 20.38 0.90
C ALA A 450 17.53 21.90 0.71
N ASP A 451 18.58 22.67 1.00
CA ASP A 451 18.54 24.14 0.88
C ASP A 451 18.31 24.58 -0.57
N ALA A 452 18.95 23.93 -1.52
CA ALA A 452 18.82 24.25 -2.94
C ALA A 452 17.39 23.93 -3.47
N VAL A 453 16.80 22.83 -3.03
CA VAL A 453 15.42 22.46 -3.38
C VAL A 453 14.43 23.44 -2.76
N ASN A 454 14.56 23.74 -1.47
CA ASN A 454 13.67 24.68 -0.79
C ASN A 454 13.74 26.08 -1.43
N ALA A 455 14.92 26.57 -1.76
CA ALA A 455 15.11 27.88 -2.41
C ALA A 455 14.42 28.00 -3.78
N ARG A 456 14.31 26.91 -4.54
CA ARG A 456 13.65 26.93 -5.86
C ARG A 456 12.16 26.56 -5.84
N THR A 457 11.67 25.91 -4.77
CA THR A 457 10.31 25.38 -4.72
C THR A 457 9.38 26.10 -3.75
N ILE A 458 9.92 26.84 -2.79
CA ILE A 458 9.16 27.62 -1.80
C ILE A 458 9.42 29.10 -2.06
N SER A 459 8.38 29.88 -2.35
CA SER A 459 8.53 31.31 -2.60
C SER A 459 8.98 32.04 -1.31
N PRO A 460 9.60 33.24 -1.42
CA PRO A 460 9.98 34.02 -0.25
C PRO A 460 8.81 34.34 0.71
N GLU A 461 7.61 34.53 0.18
CA GLU A 461 6.39 34.78 0.96
C GLU A 461 5.95 33.52 1.71
N GLN A 462 5.94 32.37 1.04
CA GLN A 462 5.66 31.07 1.67
C GLN A 462 6.69 30.74 2.75
N MET A 463 7.97 30.97 2.47
CA MET A 463 9.06 30.76 3.44
C MET A 463 8.89 31.66 4.68
N ALA A 464 8.57 32.94 4.48
CA ALA A 464 8.31 33.87 5.59
C ALA A 464 7.11 33.42 6.43
N THR A 465 6.04 32.97 5.79
CA THR A 465 4.82 32.48 6.45
C THR A 465 5.12 31.24 7.31
N VAL A 466 5.77 30.22 6.75
CA VAL A 466 6.07 28.99 7.48
C VAL A 466 7.09 29.23 8.60
N THR A 467 8.08 30.08 8.36
CA THR A 467 9.05 30.46 9.42
C THR A 467 8.35 31.12 10.58
N ALA A 468 7.48 32.10 10.35
CA ALA A 468 6.68 32.75 11.40
C ALA A 468 5.78 31.77 12.15
N HIS A 469 5.18 30.80 11.43
CA HIS A 469 4.36 29.75 12.04
C HIS A 469 5.19 28.83 12.94
N ILE A 470 6.34 28.34 12.47
CA ILE A 470 7.28 27.53 13.25
C ILE A 470 7.73 28.30 14.51
N GLU A 471 8.14 29.58 14.38
CA GLU A 471 8.55 30.38 15.51
C GLU A 471 7.43 30.57 16.55
N MET A 472 6.20 30.78 16.10
CA MET A 472 5.03 30.87 16.98
C MET A 472 4.86 29.56 17.76
N LEU A 473 4.91 28.39 17.10
CA LEU A 473 4.77 27.09 17.76
C LEU A 473 5.95 26.79 18.69
N ARG A 474 7.19 27.12 18.32
CA ARG A 474 8.38 26.99 19.18
C ARG A 474 8.26 27.87 20.42
N ASN A 475 7.67 29.05 20.31
CA ASN A 475 7.43 29.93 21.45
C ASN A 475 6.35 29.35 22.39
N LYS A 476 5.26 28.81 21.86
CA LYS A 476 4.28 28.03 22.63
C LYS A 476 4.92 26.83 23.34
N ALA A 477 5.80 26.10 22.65
CA ALA A 477 6.51 24.96 23.21
C ALA A 477 7.40 25.34 24.41
N LYS A 478 8.15 26.41 24.29
CA LYS A 478 8.99 26.97 25.39
C LYS A 478 8.17 27.48 26.58
N ALA A 479 6.99 28.06 26.29
CA ALA A 479 6.08 28.57 27.32
C ALA A 479 5.24 27.47 28.00
N GLY A 480 5.26 26.24 27.53
CA GLY A 480 4.42 25.14 28.03
C GLY A 480 2.97 25.22 27.58
N ASP A 481 2.67 25.96 26.51
CA ASP A 481 1.31 26.15 25.98
C ASP A 481 1.08 25.50 24.61
N ILE A 482 2.02 24.66 24.15
CA ILE A 482 1.82 23.90 22.92
C ILE A 482 0.94 22.68 23.17
N SER A 483 -0.03 22.41 22.27
CA SER A 483 -0.87 21.20 22.33
C SER A 483 -0.17 20.00 21.64
N ILE A 484 -0.74 18.79 21.78
CA ILE A 484 -0.24 17.60 21.07
C ILE A 484 -0.34 17.80 19.54
N GLY A 485 -1.49 18.26 19.03
CA GLY A 485 -1.66 18.53 17.61
C GLY A 485 -0.69 19.59 17.09
N ASP A 486 -0.55 20.72 17.79
CA ASP A 486 0.44 21.76 17.45
C ASP A 486 1.89 21.21 17.47
N ALA A 487 2.22 20.30 18.39
CA ALA A 487 3.55 19.73 18.51
C ALA A 487 3.88 18.77 17.35
N ILE A 488 2.91 17.98 16.91
CA ILE A 488 3.03 17.15 15.70
C ILE A 488 3.18 18.03 14.45
N ASN A 489 2.36 19.07 14.31
CA ASN A 489 2.44 20.03 13.21
C ASN A 489 3.81 20.72 13.15
N LEU A 490 4.36 21.15 14.30
CA LEU A 490 5.69 21.72 14.38
C LEU A 490 6.75 20.75 13.88
N ALA A 491 6.70 19.49 14.32
CA ALA A 491 7.65 18.46 13.90
C ALA A 491 7.56 18.22 12.38
N ILE A 492 6.36 18.15 11.83
CA ILE A 492 6.12 17.97 10.38
C ILE A 492 6.74 19.12 9.58
N HIS A 493 6.49 20.37 9.95
CA HIS A 493 7.05 21.52 9.24
C HIS A 493 8.57 21.57 9.30
N GLU A 494 9.15 21.29 10.47
CA GLU A 494 10.61 21.25 10.62
C GLU A 494 11.23 20.14 9.77
N GLU A 495 10.64 18.95 9.73
CA GLU A 495 11.18 17.84 8.92
C GLU A 495 10.93 18.04 7.41
N MET A 496 9.81 18.62 6.99
CA MET A 496 9.56 18.95 5.57
C MET A 496 10.51 20.03 5.04
N LEU A 497 10.94 20.97 5.88
CA LEU A 497 11.99 21.94 5.51
C LEU A 497 13.38 21.29 5.53
N ARG A 498 13.62 20.40 6.50
CA ARG A 498 14.90 19.70 6.64
C ARG A 498 15.16 18.73 5.48
N ASP A 499 14.12 18.04 5.03
CA ASP A 499 14.20 17.02 3.98
C ASP A 499 13.06 17.22 2.96
N PRO A 500 13.36 17.79 1.77
CA PRO A 500 12.37 18.00 0.73
C PRO A 500 11.74 16.73 0.15
N THR A 501 12.29 15.55 0.43
CA THR A 501 11.65 14.27 0.06
C THR A 501 10.48 13.92 0.97
N THR A 502 10.30 14.64 2.09
CA THR A 502 9.13 14.46 2.95
C THR A 502 7.88 15.02 2.27
N THR A 503 6.86 14.19 2.14
CA THR A 503 5.53 14.51 1.60
C THR A 503 4.47 14.26 2.67
N ILE A 504 3.25 14.79 2.47
CA ILE A 504 2.12 14.52 3.36
C ILE A 504 0.85 14.29 2.54
N HIS A 505 0.09 13.28 2.94
CA HIS A 505 -1.21 12.89 2.40
C HIS A 505 -2.24 12.96 3.51
N ALA A 506 -3.33 13.67 3.28
CA ALA A 506 -4.43 13.81 4.23
C ALA A 506 -5.72 14.16 3.50
N GLU A 507 -6.83 13.96 4.17
CA GLU A 507 -8.13 14.48 3.80
C GLU A 507 -8.34 15.86 4.47
N ASP A 508 -9.08 16.75 3.79
CA ASP A 508 -9.33 18.13 4.26
C ASP A 508 -8.04 18.89 4.68
N LEU A 509 -6.96 18.62 3.98
CA LEU A 509 -5.63 19.13 4.31
C LEU A 509 -5.59 20.66 4.28
N GLN A 510 -6.28 21.30 3.33
CA GLN A 510 -6.39 22.75 3.24
C GLN A 510 -6.97 23.37 4.50
N ALA A 511 -7.96 22.71 5.11
CA ALA A 511 -8.59 23.17 6.35
C ALA A 511 -7.75 22.86 7.61
N GLY A 512 -6.71 22.04 7.48
CA GLY A 512 -5.85 21.60 8.58
C GLY A 512 -6.34 20.30 9.22
N SER A 513 -7.21 19.55 8.55
CA SER A 513 -7.87 18.36 9.07
C SER A 513 -8.57 18.62 10.42
N SER A 514 -8.92 17.60 11.19
CA SER A 514 -9.68 17.74 12.45
C SER A 514 -8.87 18.29 13.63
N TYR A 515 -7.54 18.12 13.61
CA TYR A 515 -6.66 18.38 14.77
C TYR A 515 -5.49 19.31 14.46
N ASP A 516 -5.55 20.06 13.37
CA ASP A 516 -4.51 20.99 12.90
C ASP A 516 -3.14 20.31 12.60
N ILE A 517 -3.10 18.97 12.50
CA ILE A 517 -1.86 18.21 12.20
C ILE A 517 -1.23 18.66 10.88
N PRO A 518 -1.93 18.70 9.72
CA PRO A 518 -1.36 19.12 8.44
C PRO A 518 -1.48 20.63 8.17
N LYS A 519 -1.85 21.44 9.16
CA LYS A 519 -2.11 22.87 8.98
C LYS A 519 -0.96 23.61 8.31
N LEU A 520 -1.26 24.44 7.32
CA LEU A 520 -0.35 25.23 6.50
C LEU A 520 0.60 24.44 5.58
N THR A 521 0.58 23.12 5.58
CA THR A 521 1.51 22.35 4.76
C THR A 521 1.25 22.55 3.27
N GLN A 522 -0.01 22.51 2.81
CA GLN A 522 -0.33 22.69 1.39
C GLN A 522 -0.03 24.11 0.90
N GLN A 523 -0.37 25.12 1.71
CA GLN A 523 -0.09 26.52 1.40
C GLN A 523 1.42 26.78 1.27
N THR A 524 2.23 26.06 2.03
CA THR A 524 3.69 26.18 2.01
C THR A 524 4.34 25.38 0.90
N TYR A 525 4.01 24.09 0.80
CA TYR A 525 4.74 23.11 -0.05
C TYR A 525 4.01 22.77 -1.34
N GLY A 526 2.76 23.25 -1.51
CA GLY A 526 1.90 22.97 -2.67
C GLY A 526 1.35 21.55 -2.72
N GLN A 527 0.34 21.35 -3.58
CA GLN A 527 -0.42 20.09 -3.73
C GLN A 527 0.49 18.88 -4.01
N ILE A 528 1.63 19.07 -4.67
CA ILE A 528 2.48 17.94 -5.04
C ILE A 528 3.18 17.31 -3.82
N ARG A 529 3.62 18.13 -2.84
CA ARG A 529 4.26 17.65 -1.60
C ARG A 529 3.28 17.50 -0.44
N ALA A 530 2.19 18.26 -0.44
CA ALA A 530 1.15 18.22 0.59
C ALA A 530 -0.21 18.00 -0.10
N ALA A 531 -0.55 16.73 -0.29
CA ALA A 531 -1.65 16.31 -1.12
C ALA A 531 -2.95 16.26 -0.32
N ASP A 532 -3.95 17.04 -0.79
CA ASP A 532 -5.34 16.85 -0.41
C ASP A 532 -5.89 15.69 -1.24
N GLU A 533 -6.11 14.54 -0.60
CA GLU A 533 -6.39 13.27 -1.28
C GLU A 533 -7.88 13.07 -1.56
N ILE A 534 -8.21 12.10 -2.36
CA ILE A 534 -9.59 11.58 -2.46
C ILE A 534 -9.94 10.88 -1.14
N ILE A 535 -11.20 10.90 -0.74
CA ILE A 535 -11.63 10.24 0.50
C ILE A 535 -11.61 8.73 0.30
N ASP A 536 -10.45 8.15 0.52
CA ASP A 536 -10.18 6.71 0.40
C ASP A 536 -8.82 6.37 1.05
N GLU A 537 -8.87 5.96 2.31
CA GLU A 537 -7.68 5.70 3.11
C GLU A 537 -6.85 4.54 2.53
N GLY A 538 -7.50 3.53 1.95
CA GLY A 538 -6.79 2.45 1.26
C GLY A 538 -5.95 2.96 0.11
N HIS A 539 -6.52 3.86 -0.70
CA HIS A 539 -5.83 4.42 -1.85
C HIS A 539 -4.63 5.30 -1.45
N PHE A 540 -4.83 6.28 -0.55
CA PHE A 540 -3.73 7.21 -0.25
C PHE A 540 -2.66 6.61 0.67
N ILE A 541 -2.98 5.63 1.55
CA ILE A 541 -1.96 4.82 2.25
C ILE A 541 -1.12 4.04 1.22
N GLY A 542 -1.77 3.40 0.24
CA GLY A 542 -1.06 2.69 -0.83
C GLY A 542 -0.23 3.61 -1.72
N LYS A 543 -0.75 4.80 -2.04
CA LYS A 543 0.00 5.83 -2.79
C LYS A 543 1.25 6.27 -2.02
N ALA A 544 1.13 6.47 -0.71
CA ALA A 544 2.26 6.75 0.17
C ALA A 544 3.29 5.59 0.18
N LEU A 545 2.82 4.32 0.21
CA LEU A 545 3.71 3.16 0.08
C LEU A 545 4.52 3.24 -1.22
N GLY A 546 3.87 3.50 -2.35
CA GLY A 546 4.56 3.66 -3.63
C GLY A 546 5.59 4.80 -3.64
N GLU A 547 5.31 5.93 -2.98
CA GLU A 547 6.27 7.02 -2.79
C GLU A 547 7.47 6.58 -1.93
N GLY A 548 7.21 5.86 -0.82
CA GLY A 548 8.26 5.34 0.06
C GLY A 548 9.24 4.42 -0.68
N MET A 549 8.74 3.50 -1.50
CA MET A 549 9.58 2.64 -2.35
C MET A 549 10.42 3.44 -3.35
N ASN A 550 10.01 4.64 -3.70
CA ASN A 550 10.69 5.51 -4.65
C ASN A 550 11.54 6.61 -4.00
N GLY A 551 11.92 6.42 -2.71
CA GLY A 551 12.87 7.26 -1.99
C GLY A 551 12.30 8.54 -1.42
N TYR A 552 10.98 8.69 -1.36
CA TYR A 552 10.29 9.74 -0.63
C TYR A 552 9.95 9.28 0.79
N ARG A 553 9.69 10.25 1.69
CA ARG A 553 9.31 10.03 3.09
C ARG A 553 7.88 10.51 3.32
N PRO A 554 6.88 9.74 2.89
CA PRO A 554 5.49 10.15 3.00
C PRO A 554 5.01 10.10 4.46
N ILE A 555 4.28 11.15 4.83
CA ILE A 555 3.47 11.20 6.03
C ILE A 555 2.03 10.97 5.59
N VAL A 556 1.34 10.07 6.26
CA VAL A 556 -0.09 9.84 6.10
C VAL A 556 -0.79 10.32 7.36
N GLU A 557 -1.62 11.34 7.26
CA GLU A 557 -2.47 11.75 8.37
C GLU A 557 -3.84 11.09 8.22
N LEU A 558 -4.27 10.38 9.25
CA LEU A 558 -5.61 9.83 9.36
C LEU A 558 -6.42 10.71 10.32
N MET A 559 -7.50 11.28 9.84
CA MET A 559 -8.41 12.13 10.63
C MET A 559 -8.87 11.43 11.92
N ASN A 560 -9.13 10.13 11.82
CA ASN A 560 -9.26 9.20 12.95
C ASN A 560 -8.49 7.92 12.60
N THR A 561 -7.63 7.46 13.51
CA THR A 561 -6.81 6.25 13.26
C THR A 561 -7.64 5.00 12.92
N ASN A 562 -8.91 4.95 13.36
CA ASN A 562 -9.79 3.81 13.04
C ASN A 562 -10.10 3.69 11.54
N PHE A 563 -10.01 4.78 10.78
CA PHE A 563 -10.20 4.75 9.33
C PHE A 563 -9.09 3.98 8.62
N GLY A 564 -7.94 3.81 9.26
CA GLY A 564 -6.89 2.91 8.78
C GLY A 564 -7.36 1.46 8.55
N ILE A 565 -8.55 1.07 9.03
CA ILE A 565 -9.13 -0.25 8.75
C ILE A 565 -9.36 -0.45 7.24
N PHE A 566 -9.67 0.60 6.50
CA PHE A 566 -9.81 0.56 5.04
C PHE A 566 -8.47 0.33 4.33
N GLY A 567 -7.36 0.69 4.98
CA GLY A 567 -5.99 0.49 4.48
C GLY A 567 -5.23 -0.68 5.11
N MET A 568 -5.91 -1.66 5.71
CA MET A 568 -5.23 -2.79 6.38
C MET A 568 -4.32 -3.61 5.47
N ALA A 569 -4.69 -3.78 4.20
CA ALA A 569 -3.84 -4.47 3.23
C ALA A 569 -2.55 -3.68 2.98
N GLU A 570 -2.67 -2.38 2.77
CA GLU A 570 -1.56 -1.45 2.53
C GLU A 570 -0.63 -1.35 3.74
N LEU A 571 -1.20 -1.30 4.96
CA LEU A 571 -0.42 -1.32 6.21
C LEU A 571 0.35 -2.63 6.37
N SER A 572 -0.28 -3.76 6.03
CA SER A 572 0.38 -5.07 6.04
C SER A 572 1.52 -5.12 5.01
N SER A 573 1.26 -4.65 3.80
CA SER A 573 2.27 -4.62 2.73
C SER A 573 3.42 -3.68 3.07
N ALA A 574 3.15 -2.50 3.67
CA ALA A 574 4.19 -1.60 4.14
C ALA A 574 5.12 -2.27 5.16
N GLY A 575 4.55 -2.98 6.14
CA GLY A 575 5.32 -3.72 7.14
C GLY A 575 6.17 -4.84 6.54
N ASN A 576 5.66 -5.52 5.51
CA ASN A 576 6.30 -6.67 4.91
C ASN A 576 7.32 -6.34 3.80
N THR A 577 7.24 -5.16 3.19
CA THR A 577 8.01 -4.82 1.98
C THR A 577 9.51 -5.00 2.15
N TYR A 578 10.09 -4.50 3.24
CA TYR A 578 11.54 -4.64 3.48
C TYR A 578 11.98 -6.10 3.50
N ALA A 579 11.26 -6.96 4.22
CA ALA A 579 11.57 -8.38 4.31
C ALA A 579 11.33 -9.11 2.98
N THR A 580 10.16 -8.91 2.37
CA THR A 580 9.77 -9.59 1.13
C THR A 580 10.71 -9.26 -0.04
N THR A 581 11.25 -8.05 -0.05
CA THR A 581 12.21 -7.61 -1.09
C THR A 581 13.66 -8.00 -0.80
N GLY A 582 13.92 -8.78 0.27
CA GLY A 582 15.28 -9.13 0.68
C GLY A 582 16.12 -7.92 1.10
N GLY A 583 15.49 -6.85 1.58
CA GLY A 583 16.12 -5.62 2.03
C GLY A 583 16.42 -4.60 0.92
N GLN A 584 15.86 -4.76 -0.28
CA GLN A 584 16.11 -3.83 -1.40
C GLN A 584 15.38 -2.49 -1.26
N PHE A 585 14.16 -2.53 -0.71
CA PHE A 585 13.31 -1.35 -0.59
C PHE A 585 13.05 -1.04 0.88
N ASP A 586 13.55 0.10 1.32
CA ASP A 586 13.12 0.73 2.56
C ASP A 586 11.67 1.19 2.43
N MET A 587 10.99 1.34 3.58
CA MET A 587 9.60 1.82 3.63
C MET A 587 9.48 2.97 4.63
N PRO A 588 10.06 4.15 4.36
CA PRO A 588 10.08 5.29 5.26
C PRO A 588 8.72 6.00 5.29
N MET A 589 7.68 5.31 5.74
CA MET A 589 6.32 5.83 5.82
C MET A 589 5.93 6.13 7.26
N THR A 590 5.51 7.37 7.53
CA THR A 590 5.00 7.80 8.83
C THR A 590 3.50 7.93 8.79
N ILE A 591 2.78 7.16 9.60
CA ILE A 591 1.33 7.30 9.75
C ILE A 591 1.07 7.97 11.09
N VAL A 592 0.23 9.00 11.10
CA VAL A 592 -0.12 9.74 12.32
C VAL A 592 -1.61 10.04 12.35
N GLY A 593 -2.23 9.95 13.52
CA GLY A 593 -3.63 10.30 13.65
C GLY A 593 -4.10 10.31 15.09
N ALA A 594 -5.25 10.89 15.29
CA ALA A 594 -5.94 10.88 16.57
C ALA A 594 -6.75 9.59 16.71
N GLY A 595 -6.60 8.91 17.86
CA GLY A 595 -7.29 7.64 18.11
C GLY A 595 -7.33 7.28 19.58
N GLY A 596 -7.63 6.00 19.85
CA GLY A 596 -7.78 5.48 21.20
C GLY A 596 -9.17 5.68 21.77
N THR A 597 -9.37 5.15 22.97
CA THR A 597 -10.66 5.12 23.67
C THR A 597 -10.52 5.84 25.00
N ALA A 598 -11.33 6.85 25.25
CA ALA A 598 -11.32 7.61 26.50
C ALA A 598 -12.70 7.65 27.15
N PRO A 599 -12.77 7.71 28.48
CA PRO A 599 -14.02 7.97 29.16
C PRO A 599 -14.63 9.30 28.74
N ASN A 600 -15.93 9.32 28.51
CA ASN A 600 -16.70 10.51 28.07
C ASN A 600 -16.20 11.10 26.72
N GLN A 601 -15.79 10.24 25.81
CA GLN A 601 -15.39 10.64 24.45
C GLN A 601 -16.63 10.84 23.56
N SER A 602 -17.65 10.00 23.76
CA SER A 602 -18.96 10.07 23.07
C SER A 602 -18.86 10.06 21.53
N LEU A 603 -17.99 9.25 20.98
CA LEU A 603 -17.82 9.08 19.53
C LEU A 603 -18.53 7.83 18.98
N GLY A 604 -18.92 6.90 19.86
CA GLY A 604 -19.55 5.63 19.46
C GLY A 604 -18.55 4.59 18.93
N ALA A 605 -19.08 3.44 18.53
CA ALA A 605 -18.28 2.25 18.28
C ALA A 605 -17.26 2.40 17.14
N GLU A 606 -17.65 3.00 16.01
CA GLU A 606 -16.80 3.09 14.82
C GLU A 606 -15.62 4.06 14.99
N HIS A 607 -15.76 5.08 15.82
CA HIS A 607 -14.72 6.10 16.06
C HIS A 607 -13.92 5.90 17.35
N SER A 608 -14.20 4.82 18.09
CA SER A 608 -13.57 4.53 19.38
C SER A 608 -12.98 3.11 19.45
N GLN A 609 -12.65 2.51 18.32
CA GLN A 609 -12.00 1.20 18.30
C GLN A 609 -10.51 1.33 18.68
N PRO A 610 -9.97 0.35 19.42
CA PRO A 610 -8.54 0.33 19.75
C PRO A 610 -7.72 -0.16 18.54
N PHE A 611 -7.68 0.61 17.46
CA PHE A 611 -7.07 0.22 16.19
C PHE A 611 -5.57 -0.13 16.33
N HIS A 612 -4.88 0.48 17.30
CA HIS A 612 -3.51 0.11 17.65
C HIS A 612 -3.37 -1.39 18.00
N ALA A 613 -4.38 -2.01 18.61
CA ALA A 613 -4.37 -3.45 18.88
C ALA A 613 -4.45 -4.29 17.60
N TYR A 614 -5.19 -3.83 16.57
CA TYR A 614 -5.31 -4.55 15.29
C TYR A 614 -3.99 -4.59 14.52
N VAL A 615 -3.25 -3.48 14.52
CA VAL A 615 -1.99 -3.37 13.79
C VAL A 615 -0.78 -3.94 14.54
N MET A 616 -0.91 -4.29 15.83
CA MET A 616 0.14 -4.96 16.61
C MET A 616 0.62 -6.25 15.95
N GLY A 617 -0.26 -6.96 15.26
CA GLY A 617 0.03 -8.21 14.57
C GLY A 617 0.79 -8.08 13.26
N ILE A 618 1.02 -6.86 12.73
CA ILE A 618 1.70 -6.63 11.45
C ILE A 618 3.21 -6.65 11.68
N PRO A 619 3.99 -7.63 11.16
CA PRO A 619 5.44 -7.62 11.25
C PRO A 619 6.04 -6.39 10.54
N GLY A 620 7.23 -5.93 10.95
CA GLY A 620 7.93 -4.81 10.32
C GLY A 620 7.33 -3.41 10.57
N LEU A 621 6.09 -3.30 11.09
CA LEU A 621 5.47 -2.03 11.44
C LEU A 621 5.82 -1.64 12.90
N LYS A 622 6.42 -0.46 13.10
CA LYS A 622 6.66 0.13 14.43
C LYS A 622 5.42 0.88 14.90
N ILE A 623 5.04 0.70 16.17
CA ILE A 623 3.82 1.29 16.75
C ILE A 623 4.18 2.11 17.95
N CYS A 624 3.92 3.41 17.85
CA CYS A 624 4.21 4.39 18.88
C CYS A 624 2.94 5.07 19.40
N THR A 625 3.00 5.56 20.65
CA THR A 625 1.94 6.36 21.28
C THR A 625 2.54 7.59 21.93
N ALA A 626 1.77 8.66 22.01
CA ALA A 626 2.21 9.87 22.68
C ALA A 626 1.07 10.49 23.49
N ALA A 627 1.27 10.65 24.80
CA ALA A 627 0.29 11.26 25.70
C ALA A 627 0.66 12.71 26.12
N SER A 628 1.73 13.27 25.56
CA SER A 628 2.18 14.62 25.84
C SER A 628 2.75 15.31 24.61
N PRO A 629 2.75 16.66 24.54
CA PRO A 629 3.37 17.39 23.42
C PRO A 629 4.85 17.06 23.21
N ALA A 630 5.61 16.87 24.28
CA ALA A 630 7.03 16.50 24.18
C ALA A 630 7.24 15.12 23.54
N ALA A 631 6.44 14.12 23.95
CA ALA A 631 6.49 12.79 23.35
C ALA A 631 6.04 12.86 21.89
N ALA A 632 4.93 13.55 21.59
CA ALA A 632 4.40 13.68 20.23
C ALA A 632 5.40 14.32 19.27
N TYR A 633 6.02 15.43 19.66
CA TYR A 633 7.03 16.11 18.85
C TYR A 633 8.25 15.22 18.55
N GLY A 634 8.88 14.70 19.61
CA GLY A 634 10.13 13.93 19.45
C GLY A 634 9.93 12.61 18.72
N ILE A 635 8.82 11.90 18.97
CA ILE A 635 8.47 10.65 18.27
C ILE A 635 8.18 10.92 16.79
N THR A 636 7.39 11.96 16.47
CA THR A 636 7.08 12.32 15.08
C THR A 636 8.35 12.60 14.27
N LYS A 637 9.30 13.34 14.82
CA LYS A 637 10.60 13.58 14.15
C LYS A 637 11.36 12.28 13.89
N SER A 638 11.41 11.39 14.87
CA SER A 638 12.10 10.11 14.74
C SER A 638 11.46 9.24 13.67
N MET A 639 10.13 9.18 13.65
CA MET A 639 9.39 8.38 12.67
C MET A 639 9.60 8.88 11.25
N ILE A 640 9.59 10.20 11.01
CA ILE A 640 9.87 10.77 9.68
C ILE A 640 11.29 10.45 9.24
N ARG A 641 12.24 10.32 10.17
CA ARG A 641 13.63 9.96 9.89
C ARG A 641 13.89 8.45 9.83
N ASP A 642 12.94 7.62 10.29
CA ASP A 642 13.07 6.16 10.21
C ASP A 642 12.94 5.66 8.77
N ASN A 643 13.66 4.60 8.41
CA ASN A 643 13.59 3.98 7.09
C ASN A 643 12.52 2.88 7.00
N GLY A 644 11.86 2.55 8.10
CA GLY A 644 10.73 1.62 8.17
C GLY A 644 9.39 2.31 8.38
N PRO A 645 8.29 1.58 8.20
CA PRO A 645 6.96 2.13 8.45
C PRO A 645 6.71 2.27 9.94
N CYS A 646 6.19 3.43 10.32
CA CYS A 646 5.89 3.79 11.70
C CYS A 646 4.47 4.32 11.82
N PHE A 647 3.75 3.95 12.90
CA PHE A 647 2.42 4.44 13.19
C PHE A 647 2.38 5.10 14.56
N LEU A 648 2.06 6.40 14.61
CA LEU A 648 1.83 7.17 15.84
C LEU A 648 0.34 7.29 16.13
N PHE A 649 -0.07 6.80 17.27
CA PHE A 649 -1.38 7.03 17.86
C PHE A 649 -1.29 8.17 18.86
N ALA A 650 -2.13 9.19 18.69
CA ALA A 650 -2.27 10.30 19.62
C ALA A 650 -3.69 10.31 20.22
N PRO A 651 -3.85 10.64 21.53
CA PRO A 651 -5.15 10.49 22.20
C PRO A 651 -6.12 11.59 21.77
N VAL A 652 -7.22 11.19 21.11
CA VAL A 652 -8.24 12.09 20.54
C VAL A 652 -8.61 13.23 21.50
N LYS A 653 -9.01 12.91 22.71
CA LYS A 653 -9.50 13.89 23.68
C LYS A 653 -8.42 14.84 24.18
N MET A 654 -7.15 14.42 24.11
CA MET A 654 -6.03 15.22 24.60
C MET A 654 -5.36 16.07 23.51
N MET A 655 -5.71 15.87 22.23
CA MET A 655 -5.05 16.54 21.11
C MET A 655 -4.95 18.06 21.24
N LYS A 656 -6.03 18.71 21.71
CA LYS A 656 -6.11 20.16 21.93
C LYS A 656 -6.01 20.56 23.41
N GLU A 657 -6.35 19.63 24.33
CA GLU A 657 -6.42 19.93 25.75
C GLU A 657 -5.07 19.80 26.46
N ALA A 658 -4.28 18.77 26.14
CA ALA A 658 -3.00 18.54 26.78
C ALA A 658 -1.97 19.59 26.31
N LYS A 659 -1.46 20.35 27.25
CA LYS A 659 -0.43 21.39 27.05
C LYS A 659 0.84 21.02 27.78
N GLY A 660 1.99 21.48 27.26
CA GLY A 660 3.27 21.20 27.91
C GLY A 660 4.45 21.90 27.24
N THR A 661 5.61 21.77 27.86
CA THR A 661 6.90 22.15 27.25
C THR A 661 7.40 21.05 26.32
N VAL A 662 8.23 21.44 25.35
CA VAL A 662 8.90 20.54 24.43
C VAL A 662 10.39 20.82 24.42
N ASP A 663 11.18 19.77 24.50
CA ASP A 663 12.63 19.86 24.25
C ASP A 663 12.83 19.90 22.72
N LEU A 664 13.06 21.12 22.24
CA LEU A 664 13.13 21.40 20.81
C LEU A 664 14.42 20.82 20.22
N ASP A 665 14.32 20.44 18.95
CA ASP A 665 15.40 19.86 18.14
C ASP A 665 15.87 18.46 18.57
N VAL A 666 15.15 17.79 19.48
CA VAL A 666 15.43 16.44 19.97
C VAL A 666 14.47 15.42 19.35
N CYS A 667 15.03 14.35 18.82
CA CYS A 667 14.30 13.14 18.39
C CYS A 667 14.16 12.20 19.60
N ALA A 668 12.97 11.67 19.82
CA ALA A 668 12.75 10.65 20.86
C ALA A 668 13.04 9.24 20.31
N PRO A 669 13.62 8.33 21.08
CA PRO A 669 13.83 6.95 20.64
C PRO A 669 12.49 6.22 20.44
N LEU A 670 12.41 5.38 19.40
CA LEU A 670 11.19 4.64 19.05
C LEU A 670 11.05 3.29 19.78
N ASN A 671 11.92 2.98 20.73
CA ASN A 671 11.95 1.73 21.48
C ASN A 671 12.01 1.98 23.01
N LYS A 672 11.67 3.19 23.48
CA LYS A 672 11.79 3.56 24.90
C LYS A 672 10.48 4.02 25.49
N ALA A 673 10.20 3.52 26.70
CA ALA A 673 9.16 4.01 27.59
C ALA A 673 9.67 5.14 28.48
N ALA A 674 8.76 5.88 29.12
CA ALA A 674 9.10 6.95 30.05
C ALA A 674 8.55 6.68 31.45
N LEU A 675 9.41 6.78 32.48
CA LEU A 675 9.00 6.76 33.87
C LEU A 675 8.51 8.16 34.23
N LEU A 676 7.19 8.34 34.42
CA LEU A 676 6.55 9.62 34.70
C LEU A 676 6.47 9.93 36.19
N HIS A 677 6.30 8.90 37.04
CA HIS A 677 6.33 8.96 38.47
C HIS A 677 7.11 7.75 39.00
N LYS A 678 7.94 7.98 40.00
CA LYS A 678 8.75 6.94 40.63
C LYS A 678 8.31 6.77 42.08
N ALA A 679 7.88 5.58 42.41
CA ALA A 679 7.53 5.22 43.80
C ALA A 679 8.70 5.46 44.76
N SER A 680 8.38 5.99 45.95
CA SER A 680 9.34 6.24 46.99
C SER A 680 10.00 4.94 47.45
N ASP A 681 11.27 5.01 47.83
CA ASP A 681 11.99 3.84 48.32
C ASP A 681 11.38 3.27 49.63
N ALA A 682 10.69 4.14 50.41
CA ALA A 682 9.96 3.70 51.58
C ALA A 682 8.73 2.83 51.21
N SER A 683 7.98 3.23 50.21
CA SER A 683 6.84 2.44 49.69
C SER A 683 7.28 1.12 49.07
N VAL A 684 8.40 1.15 48.36
CA VAL A 684 9.04 -0.06 47.80
C VAL A 684 9.49 -1.02 48.92
N ALA A 685 10.25 -0.56 49.89
CA ALA A 685 10.71 -1.38 51.01
C ALA A 685 9.55 -1.92 51.85
N GLY A 686 8.45 -1.22 51.94
CA GLY A 686 7.21 -1.63 52.61
C GLY A 686 6.33 -2.59 51.85
N GLY A 687 6.67 -2.99 50.58
CA GLY A 687 5.87 -3.80 49.71
C GLY A 687 4.59 -3.15 49.21
N LYS A 688 4.54 -1.81 49.28
CA LYS A 688 3.37 -0.94 48.99
C LYS A 688 3.46 -0.22 47.64
N ALA A 689 4.41 -0.60 46.77
CA ALA A 689 4.58 -0.03 45.44
C ALA A 689 4.12 -1.01 44.34
N VAL A 690 3.59 -0.47 43.25
CA VAL A 690 3.15 -1.20 42.06
C VAL A 690 3.67 -0.54 40.81
N THR A 691 4.20 -1.29 39.85
CA THR A 691 4.46 -0.81 38.50
C THR A 691 3.14 -0.64 37.75
N VAL A 692 2.87 0.54 37.24
CA VAL A 692 1.70 0.85 36.40
C VAL A 692 2.17 1.12 34.98
N LEU A 693 1.75 0.28 34.05
CA LEU A 693 2.01 0.42 32.61
C LEU A 693 0.77 0.98 31.93
N THR A 694 0.93 2.04 31.14
CA THR A 694 -0.19 2.64 30.44
C THR A 694 0.29 3.46 29.23
N TYR A 695 -0.66 3.90 28.40
CA TYR A 695 -0.39 4.69 27.19
C TYR A 695 -1.63 5.52 26.83
N LEU A 696 -1.52 6.46 25.88
CA LEU A 696 -2.59 7.36 25.42
C LEU A 696 -3.37 8.02 26.58
N HIS A 697 -4.70 7.90 26.61
CA HIS A 697 -5.55 8.50 27.67
C HIS A 697 -5.30 7.88 29.05
N GLY A 698 -4.93 6.60 29.10
CA GLY A 698 -4.62 5.93 30.32
C GLY A 698 -3.52 6.61 31.12
N VAL A 699 -2.61 7.36 30.48
CA VAL A 699 -1.59 8.17 31.16
C VAL A 699 -2.25 9.28 31.98
N LYS A 700 -3.20 10.04 31.40
CA LYS A 700 -3.94 11.09 32.12
C LYS A 700 -4.77 10.51 33.26
N GLU A 701 -5.46 9.39 32.98
CA GLU A 701 -6.26 8.71 34.00
C GLU A 701 -5.41 8.26 35.20
N ALA A 702 -4.22 7.70 34.95
CA ALA A 702 -3.31 7.27 36.00
C ALA A 702 -2.72 8.47 36.77
N GLN A 703 -2.34 9.54 36.09
CA GLN A 703 -1.84 10.77 36.74
C GLN A 703 -2.88 11.41 37.65
N LEU A 704 -4.14 11.46 37.26
CA LEU A 704 -5.24 12.03 38.07
C LEU A 704 -5.44 11.33 39.39
N VAL A 705 -5.11 10.04 39.50
CA VAL A 705 -5.33 9.26 40.73
C VAL A 705 -4.05 8.93 41.50
N THR A 706 -2.88 9.40 41.02
CA THR A 706 -1.61 9.13 41.73
C THR A 706 -1.63 9.64 43.19
N ASP A 707 -2.10 10.86 43.40
CA ASP A 707 -2.20 11.45 44.77
C ASP A 707 -3.22 10.70 45.64
N GLU A 708 -4.31 10.20 45.06
CA GLU A 708 -5.30 9.37 45.77
C GLU A 708 -4.69 8.05 46.21
N ILE A 709 -3.94 7.39 45.31
CA ILE A 709 -3.22 6.14 45.62
C ILE A 709 -2.21 6.39 46.76
N MET A 710 -1.49 7.51 46.71
CA MET A 710 -0.54 7.90 47.77
C MET A 710 -1.22 8.20 49.11
N ALA A 711 -2.41 8.82 49.09
CA ALA A 711 -3.20 9.11 50.30
C ALA A 711 -3.71 7.82 50.99
N GLU A 712 -3.96 6.74 50.23
CA GLU A 712 -4.28 5.41 50.77
C GLU A 712 -3.03 4.66 51.29
N GLY A 713 -1.86 5.26 51.28
CA GLY A 713 -0.62 4.73 51.77
C GLY A 713 0.10 3.74 50.83
N PHE A 714 -0.22 3.79 49.53
CA PHE A 714 0.41 3.06 48.47
C PHE A 714 1.20 4.00 47.55
N ASP A 715 1.96 3.45 46.58
CA ASP A 715 2.70 4.25 45.60
C ASP A 715 2.84 3.50 44.28
N ILE A 716 3.21 4.21 43.21
CA ILE A 716 3.34 3.60 41.89
C ILE A 716 4.62 4.03 41.16
N ASP A 717 5.22 3.13 40.42
CA ASP A 717 6.08 3.49 39.29
C ASP A 717 5.18 3.65 38.06
N LEU A 718 4.87 4.87 37.65
CA LEU A 718 4.02 5.12 36.48
C LEU A 718 4.86 5.21 35.21
N ILE A 719 4.66 4.28 34.31
CA ILE A 719 5.40 4.16 33.05
C ILE A 719 4.46 4.41 31.87
N GLU A 720 4.78 5.46 31.08
CA GLU A 720 4.17 5.69 29.77
C GLU A 720 4.85 4.81 28.73
N LEU A 721 4.10 3.92 28.11
CA LEU A 721 4.55 3.10 27.00
C LEU A 721 4.47 3.94 25.72
N ARG A 722 5.59 4.57 25.34
CA ARG A 722 5.70 5.36 24.11
C ARG A 722 5.90 4.53 22.88
N SER A 723 6.35 3.30 23.05
CA SER A 723 6.49 2.29 22.03
C SER A 723 5.76 1.02 22.46
N LEU A 724 4.76 0.63 21.68
CA LEU A 724 4.05 -0.64 21.86
C LEU A 724 4.76 -1.75 21.08
N LYS A 725 5.42 -1.39 19.97
CA LYS A 725 6.20 -2.29 19.13
C LYS A 725 7.33 -1.52 18.43
N PRO A 726 8.61 -1.82 18.74
CA PRO A 726 9.08 -2.75 19.77
C PRO A 726 8.81 -2.27 21.20
N LEU A 727 8.54 -3.19 22.13
CA LEU A 727 8.24 -2.88 23.54
C LEU A 727 9.53 -2.75 24.36
N ASP A 728 9.64 -1.71 25.18
CA ASP A 728 10.77 -1.48 26.10
C ASP A 728 10.69 -2.37 27.36
N MET A 729 11.07 -3.62 27.22
CA MET A 729 11.10 -4.57 28.33
C MET A 729 12.15 -4.23 29.40
N ASP A 730 13.20 -3.49 29.06
CA ASP A 730 14.25 -3.09 30.02
C ASP A 730 13.74 -2.10 31.06
N THR A 731 12.95 -1.10 30.64
CA THR A 731 12.32 -0.15 31.57
C THR A 731 11.29 -0.85 32.46
N ILE A 732 10.51 -1.78 31.89
CA ILE A 732 9.54 -2.60 32.65
C ILE A 732 10.28 -3.46 33.67
N ARG A 733 11.35 -4.17 33.28
CA ARG A 733 12.20 -4.99 34.16
C ARG A 733 12.73 -4.18 35.34
N LYS A 734 13.36 -3.04 35.09
CA LYS A 734 13.94 -2.17 36.13
C LYS A 734 12.92 -1.71 37.15
N SER A 735 11.69 -1.47 36.75
CA SER A 735 10.60 -1.13 37.66
C SER A 735 10.12 -2.35 38.46
N LEU A 736 9.96 -3.50 37.82
CA LEU A 736 9.54 -4.74 38.48
C LEU A 736 10.59 -5.30 39.49
N GLU A 737 11.87 -5.11 39.25
CA GLU A 737 12.95 -5.41 40.22
C GLU A 737 12.80 -4.64 41.54
N ARG A 738 12.05 -3.52 41.52
CA ARG A 738 11.76 -2.70 42.70
C ARG A 738 10.39 -3.01 43.30
N THR A 739 9.35 -3.14 42.47
CA THR A 739 7.95 -3.15 42.94
C THR A 739 7.34 -4.54 43.06
N HIS A 740 7.83 -5.52 42.29
CA HIS A 740 7.39 -6.91 42.24
C HIS A 740 5.92 -7.14 41.92
N LYS A 741 5.19 -6.10 41.53
CA LYS A 741 3.77 -6.12 41.20
C LYS A 741 3.51 -5.20 40.01
N VAL A 742 2.58 -5.59 39.12
CA VAL A 742 2.27 -4.81 37.93
C VAL A 742 0.77 -4.75 37.63
N ALA A 743 0.30 -3.54 37.31
CA ALA A 743 -0.99 -3.28 36.73
C ALA A 743 -0.81 -2.67 35.34
N ILE A 744 -1.62 -3.09 34.37
CA ILE A 744 -1.67 -2.54 33.03
C ILE A 744 -3.02 -1.86 32.86
N LEU A 745 -3.02 -0.52 32.76
CA LEU A 745 -4.20 0.26 32.39
C LEU A 745 -4.21 0.43 30.87
N ASP A 746 -5.10 -0.28 30.20
CA ASP A 746 -5.09 -0.53 28.78
C ASP A 746 -6.41 -0.06 28.14
N GLU A 747 -6.33 0.75 27.11
CA GLU A 747 -7.47 1.24 26.33
C GLU A 747 -8.02 0.21 25.34
N SER A 748 -7.33 -0.90 25.13
CA SER A 748 -7.80 -1.97 24.25
C SER A 748 -8.70 -2.96 25.02
N THR A 749 -9.38 -3.81 24.26
CA THR A 749 -10.25 -4.85 24.81
C THR A 749 -9.49 -5.90 25.62
N LEU A 750 -10.17 -6.55 26.54
CA LEU A 750 -9.60 -7.65 27.34
C LEU A 750 -9.11 -8.79 26.45
N THR A 751 -9.86 -9.10 25.40
CA THR A 751 -9.52 -10.15 24.41
C THR A 751 -8.74 -9.54 23.26
N GLY A 752 -7.54 -10.07 23.00
CA GLY A 752 -6.70 -9.64 21.85
C GLY A 752 -6.10 -8.25 21.96
N GLY A 753 -6.27 -7.55 23.10
CA GLY A 753 -5.74 -6.23 23.33
C GLY A 753 -4.24 -6.20 23.62
N VAL A 754 -3.65 -5.01 23.61
CA VAL A 754 -2.22 -4.77 23.85
C VAL A 754 -1.79 -5.27 25.23
N GLY A 755 -2.61 -5.06 26.26
CA GLY A 755 -2.34 -5.54 27.62
C GLY A 755 -2.23 -7.05 27.73
N ALA A 756 -2.88 -7.81 26.84
CA ALA A 756 -2.72 -9.26 26.78
C ALA A 756 -1.30 -9.65 26.33
N THR A 757 -0.79 -9.01 25.29
CA THR A 757 0.57 -9.23 24.79
C THR A 757 1.63 -8.81 25.82
N ILE A 758 1.47 -7.65 26.46
CA ILE A 758 2.38 -7.17 27.49
C ILE A 758 2.39 -8.14 28.69
N SER A 759 1.20 -8.58 29.14
CA SER A 759 1.06 -9.54 30.24
C SER A 759 1.73 -10.87 29.93
N ALA A 760 1.59 -11.39 28.71
CA ALA A 760 2.26 -12.63 28.30
C ALA A 760 3.79 -12.47 28.34
N ARG A 761 4.32 -11.40 27.77
CA ARG A 761 5.78 -11.14 27.78
C ARG A 761 6.34 -10.95 29.19
N ILE A 762 5.64 -10.24 30.07
CA ILE A 762 6.06 -10.10 31.47
C ILE A 762 6.07 -11.47 32.15
N SER A 763 5.04 -12.30 31.92
CA SER A 763 4.94 -13.61 32.52
C SER A 763 5.98 -14.60 31.98
N GLU A 764 6.43 -14.47 30.74
CA GLU A 764 7.45 -15.33 30.13
C GLU A 764 8.87 -14.88 30.47
N GLU A 765 9.11 -13.56 30.44
CA GLU A 765 10.48 -13.01 30.54
C GLU A 765 10.86 -12.54 31.95
N LEU A 766 9.87 -12.23 32.82
CA LEU A 766 10.04 -11.56 34.11
C LEU A 766 9.28 -12.25 35.25
N PHE A 767 8.88 -13.51 35.09
CA PHE A 767 8.08 -14.23 36.07
C PHE A 767 8.69 -14.26 37.45
N ASP A 768 10.02 -14.43 37.55
CA ASP A 768 10.77 -14.49 38.80
C ASP A 768 10.76 -13.17 39.61
N LEU A 769 10.31 -12.07 39.00
CA LEU A 769 10.18 -10.77 39.62
C LEU A 769 8.77 -10.52 40.18
N LEU A 770 7.80 -11.42 39.99
CA LEU A 770 6.38 -11.19 40.30
C LEU A 770 5.98 -11.83 41.63
N ASP A 771 5.47 -11.02 42.56
CA ASP A 771 4.81 -11.45 43.81
C ASP A 771 3.29 -11.64 43.65
N ALA A 772 2.72 -11.25 42.52
CA ALA A 772 1.29 -11.33 42.23
C ALA A 772 1.04 -11.52 40.72
N PRO A 773 -0.11 -12.04 40.31
CA PRO A 773 -0.48 -12.10 38.90
C PRO A 773 -0.51 -10.71 38.26
N VAL A 774 -0.12 -10.61 36.97
CA VAL A 774 -0.24 -9.36 36.21
C VAL A 774 -1.70 -8.92 36.16
N ARG A 775 -2.00 -7.72 36.67
CA ARG A 775 -3.36 -7.17 36.71
C ARG A 775 -3.64 -6.38 35.45
N ARG A 776 -4.51 -6.89 34.60
CA ARG A 776 -4.98 -6.17 33.40
C ARG A 776 -6.27 -5.41 33.70
N LEU A 777 -6.26 -4.10 33.50
CA LEU A 777 -7.39 -3.19 33.60
C LEU A 777 -7.70 -2.72 32.17
N CYS A 778 -8.31 -3.61 31.39
CA CYS A 778 -8.61 -3.42 29.99
C CYS A 778 -10.07 -3.04 29.79
N MET A 779 -10.38 -2.45 28.64
CA MET A 779 -11.76 -2.24 28.22
C MET A 779 -12.51 -3.60 28.15
N ASP A 780 -13.79 -3.60 28.47
CA ASP A 780 -14.61 -4.79 28.33
C ASP A 780 -14.78 -5.18 26.85
N ASP A 781 -15.02 -6.45 26.56
CA ASP A 781 -15.24 -6.95 25.20
C ASP A 781 -16.61 -6.51 24.66
N ALA A 782 -16.82 -5.22 24.56
CA ALA A 782 -18.07 -4.61 24.11
C ALA A 782 -17.79 -3.42 23.18
N PRO A 783 -18.59 -3.22 22.13
CA PRO A 783 -18.52 -2.00 21.35
C PRO A 783 -18.73 -0.77 22.23
N VAL A 784 -17.94 0.28 22.01
CA VAL A 784 -18.00 1.50 22.82
C VAL A 784 -19.32 2.23 22.56
N PRO A 785 -20.19 2.43 23.58
CA PRO A 785 -21.46 3.11 23.40
C PRO A 785 -21.27 4.61 23.18
N TYR A 786 -22.21 5.27 22.49
CA TYR A 786 -22.21 6.72 22.29
C TYR A 786 -22.54 7.48 23.58
N ALA A 787 -23.51 6.98 24.38
CA ALA A 787 -23.93 7.63 25.61
C ALA A 787 -22.82 7.54 26.68
N SER A 788 -22.33 8.67 27.19
CA SER A 788 -21.22 8.73 28.14
C SER A 788 -21.47 7.91 29.42
N SER A 789 -22.73 7.84 29.89
CA SER A 789 -23.12 6.99 31.04
C SER A 789 -22.92 5.50 30.79
N MET A 790 -23.03 5.04 29.55
CA MET A 790 -22.76 3.65 29.13
C MET A 790 -21.29 3.45 28.80
N GLU A 791 -20.67 4.43 28.15
CA GLU A 791 -19.26 4.41 27.77
C GLU A 791 -18.36 4.19 29.00
N VAL A 792 -18.61 4.91 30.09
CA VAL A 792 -17.85 4.76 31.34
C VAL A 792 -18.03 3.40 32.04
N ALA A 793 -19.03 2.63 31.65
CA ALA A 793 -19.18 1.25 32.13
C ALA A 793 -18.26 0.25 31.41
N VAL A 794 -17.85 0.58 30.18
CA VAL A 794 -17.04 -0.27 29.31
C VAL A 794 -15.55 0.11 29.37
N VAL A 795 -15.26 1.41 29.35
CA VAL A 795 -13.90 1.96 29.33
C VAL A 795 -13.35 2.12 30.75
N LYS A 796 -12.14 1.63 31.00
CA LYS A 796 -11.50 1.71 32.33
C LYS A 796 -10.97 3.12 32.61
N ARG A 797 -10.98 3.50 33.89
CA ARG A 797 -10.63 4.83 34.39
C ARG A 797 -9.64 4.77 35.55
N GLY A 798 -9.22 5.94 36.00
CA GLY A 798 -8.37 6.05 37.18
C GLY A 798 -8.92 5.36 38.43
N SER A 799 -10.25 5.42 38.68
CA SER A 799 -10.88 4.68 39.78
C SER A 799 -10.70 3.16 39.70
N ASP A 800 -10.66 2.58 38.51
CA ASP A 800 -10.37 1.17 38.31
C ASP A 800 -8.91 0.86 38.65
N LEU A 801 -8.00 1.81 38.34
CA LEU A 801 -6.58 1.71 38.71
C LEU A 801 -6.38 1.73 40.21
N VAL A 802 -7.02 2.68 40.95
CA VAL A 802 -6.96 2.75 42.43
C VAL A 802 -7.37 1.38 43.04
N LYS A 803 -8.47 0.83 42.58
CA LYS A 803 -8.94 -0.49 43.01
C LYS A 803 -7.96 -1.60 42.63
N GLY A 804 -7.41 -1.56 41.44
CA GLY A 804 -6.43 -2.55 40.94
C GLY A 804 -5.15 -2.55 41.75
N VAL A 805 -4.62 -1.38 42.11
CA VAL A 805 -3.45 -1.22 42.99
C VAL A 805 -3.74 -1.72 44.39
N PHE A 806 -4.89 -1.33 44.95
CA PHE A 806 -5.33 -1.80 46.26
C PHE A 806 -5.40 -3.34 46.31
N ASP A 807 -6.05 -3.95 45.31
CA ASP A 807 -6.18 -5.40 45.20
C ASP A 807 -4.82 -6.11 45.14
N LEU A 808 -3.88 -5.59 44.35
CA LEU A 808 -2.54 -6.17 44.20
C LEU A 808 -1.70 -6.14 45.48
N ILE A 809 -1.91 -5.17 46.36
CA ILE A 809 -1.13 -5.00 47.58
C ILE A 809 -1.77 -5.74 48.74
N THR A 810 -3.10 -5.78 48.82
CA THR A 810 -3.82 -6.25 50.02
C THR A 810 -4.28 -7.73 49.92
N LYS A 811 -4.48 -8.26 48.72
CA LYS A 811 -4.87 -9.65 48.51
C LYS A 811 -3.66 -10.59 48.67
N LYS A 812 -3.89 -11.75 49.28
CA LYS A 812 -2.92 -12.84 49.24
C LYS A 812 -3.16 -13.66 47.99
N TYR A 813 -2.13 -13.84 47.20
CA TYR A 813 -2.13 -14.63 45.99
C TYR A 813 -1.45 -15.99 46.19
#